data_32f64d5a32cdcb44298e7ba4f87e8ad0
#
_entry.id   32f64d5a32cdcb44298e7ba4f87e8ad0
#
_cell.length_a   1.000
_cell.length_b   1.000
_cell.length_c   1.000
_cell.angle_alpha   90.00
_cell.angle_beta   90.00
_cell.angle_gamma   90.00
#
_symmetry.space_group_name_H-M   'P 1'
#
loop_
_entity.id
_entity.type
_entity.pdbx_description
1 polymer ?
#
loop_
_entity_poly.entity_id
_entity_poly.type
_entity_poly.pdbx_seq_one_letter_code
_entity_poly.pdbx_strand_id
1 'polypeptide(L)'
;MAFASRTRNMFEALVSEGSLNRLLRRRSSFAEEFEELERSPSAGNNWIPELSPLANIVVRRCSKILGTTSIELQESFNAEASDSIKQKLWYARNFLEFCCFRTLALSAQVIGHLADKKFRRLTFDMMVAWESPTASSQSLINLDDDLSVGMEAFSRIAPAVPIIANVIICENLFEVLTVSTGGRLHFSVYDKYLNGLERAIKKMKRQSESSLLSAIRSSRGENILEVDGTVTTQPVFEHVGISTWPGKLMNTENHALYFEALRVVSYDKPKIYDLSDDLKQIVKPELTGPWGTRLFDKAVLYKSISLSEPAIIGFPELKGHTRRDYWLAIIREVLYVHRFINKFNIIGIEKDDALSKAVLGILRVQAVQEISSSSSVRFESLLVFNLCDQLPGGDLVLETLANMSSSRELDRGKNVATSGGMYSISALTMASNLGFMFGSSSNNPSEAGLLVGELAVGEISLMERAIKESRENYKKVVLAQETVDGVKVDGIDTNVAVMKELLLPVMELGKLLLSLVYWDDHLKSFLFCSIFTYIIFRGWVGYTFASALLLIAIFMAVTRFCNQGRPLAEIKVKAPPPMTTMEQLLAVQNAISQAEQVIQDGNIALLKFRALLLSIFPQASEKLAAALVLTALSLALVPSKYVVMAVFLETFTRYSPLRKASTERWMRRQREWWFSIPAAPVVLEIQSQREKEDKKRK
;
A
#
# COMPACT_ATOMS: atom_id res chain seq x y z
N MET A 1 23.36 -41.30 43.77
CA MET A 1 23.93 -41.99 42.60
C MET A 1 22.93 -42.87 41.82
N ALA A 2 21.70 -43.10 42.26
CA ALA A 2 20.71 -43.92 41.54
C ALA A 2 19.85 -43.19 40.51
N PHE A 3 19.83 -41.87 40.52
CA PHE A 3 19.03 -41.04 39.57
C PHE A 3 19.77 -40.82 38.23
N ALA A 4 21.11 -40.74 38.26
CA ALA A 4 21.91 -40.50 37.04
C ALA A 4 22.04 -41.74 36.14
N SER A 5 21.86 -42.96 36.70
CA SER A 5 21.91 -44.20 35.90
C SER A 5 20.60 -44.48 35.17
N ARG A 6 19.45 -44.00 35.70
CA ARG A 6 18.14 -44.22 35.11
C ARG A 6 17.88 -43.30 33.90
N THR A 7 18.42 -42.10 33.93
CA THR A 7 18.34 -41.15 32.78
C THR A 7 19.27 -41.56 31.64
N ARG A 8 20.42 -42.18 31.94
CA ARG A 8 21.35 -42.70 30.93
C ARG A 8 20.77 -43.92 30.21
N ASN A 9 20.13 -44.82 30.93
CA ASN A 9 19.48 -45.99 30.31
C ASN A 9 18.21 -45.63 29.52
N MET A 10 17.51 -44.55 29.86
CA MET A 10 16.39 -44.03 29.10
C MET A 10 16.86 -43.32 27.82
N PHE A 11 18.01 -42.66 27.84
CA PHE A 11 18.61 -42.07 26.65
C PHE A 11 19.21 -43.14 25.72
N GLU A 12 19.82 -44.19 26.25
CA GLU A 12 20.33 -45.33 25.46
C GLU A 12 19.20 -46.19 24.89
N ALA A 13 18.04 -46.30 25.55
CA ALA A 13 16.85 -46.96 25.02
C ALA A 13 16.13 -46.12 23.95
N LEU A 14 16.24 -44.79 23.98
CA LEU A 14 15.74 -43.86 22.92
C LEU A 14 16.68 -43.80 21.71
N VAL A 15 17.95 -44.14 21.88
CA VAL A 15 18.98 -44.20 20.83
C VAL A 15 19.09 -45.61 20.22
N SER A 16 18.40 -46.66 20.79
CA SER A 16 18.40 -48.00 20.21
C SER A 16 17.64 -48.01 18.87
N GLU A 17 18.43 -48.08 17.82
CA GLU A 17 18.27 -48.57 16.43
C GLU A 17 16.91 -48.48 15.72
N GLY A 18 15.75 -48.37 16.38
CA GLY A 18 14.44 -48.35 15.71
C GLY A 18 13.93 -46.96 15.33
N SER A 19 14.24 -45.92 16.13
CA SER A 19 13.74 -44.56 15.91
C SER A 19 14.64 -43.71 14.99
N LEU A 20 15.96 -43.88 15.11
CA LEU A 20 16.90 -43.17 14.21
C LEU A 20 16.82 -43.73 12.79
N ASN A 21 16.66 -45.05 12.62
CA ASN A 21 16.43 -45.66 11.30
C ASN A 21 15.04 -45.30 10.69
N ARG A 22 14.01 -44.96 11.50
CA ARG A 22 12.76 -44.40 10.98
C ARG A 22 12.87 -42.93 10.63
N LEU A 23 13.72 -42.13 11.29
CA LEU A 23 14.02 -40.75 10.96
C LEU A 23 14.97 -40.64 9.76
N LEU A 24 15.96 -41.55 9.67
CA LEU A 24 16.87 -41.65 8.52
C LEU A 24 16.21 -42.32 7.29
N ARG A 25 15.11 -43.06 7.45
CA ARG A 25 14.32 -43.64 6.36
C ARG A 25 13.24 -42.68 5.80
N ARG A 26 13.30 -41.38 6.01
CA ARG A 26 12.63 -40.41 5.15
C ARG A 26 13.52 -40.15 3.91
N ARG A 27 13.77 -41.22 3.13
CA ARG A 27 14.20 -41.05 1.74
C ARG A 27 13.24 -40.11 1.07
N SER A 28 13.73 -39.14 0.33
CA SER A 28 12.87 -38.22 -0.42
C SER A 28 11.98 -39.06 -1.34
N SER A 29 10.71 -38.68 -1.51
CA SER A 29 9.77 -39.31 -2.43
C SER A 29 10.37 -39.52 -3.84
N PHE A 30 11.31 -38.65 -4.21
CA PHE A 30 12.07 -38.73 -5.46
C PHE A 30 13.09 -39.87 -5.47
N ALA A 31 13.78 -40.15 -4.39
CA ALA A 31 14.81 -41.18 -4.35
C ALA A 31 14.20 -42.59 -4.52
N GLU A 32 13.04 -42.85 -3.91
CA GLU A 32 12.33 -44.13 -4.07
C GLU A 32 11.83 -44.33 -5.50
N GLU A 33 11.23 -43.29 -6.12
CA GLU A 33 10.78 -43.39 -7.51
C GLU A 33 11.94 -43.44 -8.52
N PHE A 34 13.08 -42.82 -8.21
CA PHE A 34 14.27 -42.87 -9.04
C PHE A 34 14.86 -44.30 -9.07
N GLU A 35 14.94 -44.96 -7.91
CA GLU A 35 15.39 -46.37 -7.81
C GLU A 35 14.38 -47.32 -8.51
N GLU A 36 13.09 -47.07 -8.45
CA GLU A 36 12.10 -47.86 -9.20
C GLU A 36 12.25 -47.68 -10.72
N LEU A 37 12.57 -46.46 -11.17
CA LEU A 37 12.83 -46.15 -12.59
C LEU A 37 14.08 -46.84 -13.12
N GLU A 38 15.16 -46.87 -12.36
CA GLU A 38 16.38 -47.59 -12.76
C GLU A 38 16.16 -49.09 -12.86
N ARG A 39 15.26 -49.65 -12.05
CA ARG A 39 14.97 -51.11 -12.02
C ARG A 39 13.94 -51.57 -13.05
N SER A 40 13.22 -50.67 -13.71
CA SER A 40 12.09 -51.02 -14.60
C SER A 40 12.50 -50.93 -16.07
N PRO A 41 12.49 -52.04 -16.84
CA PRO A 41 12.85 -52.03 -18.27
C PRO A 41 11.91 -51.26 -19.19
N SER A 42 10.69 -51.01 -18.74
CA SER A 42 9.66 -50.20 -19.49
C SER A 42 9.75 -48.71 -19.29
N ALA A 43 10.68 -48.22 -18.45
CA ALA A 43 10.84 -46.79 -18.17
C ALA A 43 11.46 -45.99 -19.33
N GLY A 44 12.20 -46.65 -20.24
CA GLY A 44 12.85 -45.97 -21.35
C GLY A 44 11.93 -45.36 -22.41
N ASN A 45 10.66 -45.81 -22.48
CA ASN A 45 9.71 -45.32 -23.52
C ASN A 45 8.94 -44.07 -23.12
N ASN A 46 9.01 -43.62 -21.84
CA ASN A 46 8.25 -42.46 -21.34
C ASN A 46 9.15 -41.34 -20.79
N TRP A 47 10.44 -41.37 -21.13
CA TRP A 47 11.44 -40.41 -20.69
C TRP A 47 11.67 -39.32 -21.72
N ILE A 48 11.59 -38.06 -21.31
CA ILE A 48 11.83 -36.90 -22.17
C ILE A 48 13.26 -36.41 -21.96
N PRO A 49 14.14 -36.52 -22.96
CA PRO A 49 15.57 -36.28 -22.82
C PRO A 49 15.94 -34.81 -22.48
N GLU A 50 15.09 -33.85 -22.84
CA GLU A 50 15.30 -32.44 -22.58
C GLU A 50 15.10 -32.08 -21.10
N LEU A 51 14.36 -32.91 -20.34
CA LEU A 51 14.01 -32.67 -18.95
C LEU A 51 15.01 -33.28 -17.96
N SER A 52 15.18 -32.63 -16.82
CA SER A 52 15.91 -33.22 -15.70
C SER A 52 15.21 -34.47 -15.14
N PRO A 53 15.92 -35.34 -14.40
CA PRO A 53 15.30 -36.50 -13.75
C PRO A 53 14.10 -36.12 -12.86
N LEU A 54 14.24 -35.05 -12.07
CA LEU A 54 13.17 -34.53 -11.21
C LEU A 54 11.95 -34.07 -12.02
N ALA A 55 12.18 -33.32 -13.11
CA ALA A 55 11.11 -32.87 -13.99
C ALA A 55 10.39 -34.06 -14.66
N ASN A 56 11.12 -35.07 -15.10
CA ASN A 56 10.53 -36.29 -15.67
C ASN A 56 9.64 -37.05 -14.67
N ILE A 57 10.06 -37.16 -13.41
CA ILE A 57 9.25 -37.79 -12.34
C ILE A 57 7.95 -36.99 -12.13
N VAL A 58 8.04 -35.65 -12.07
CA VAL A 58 6.87 -34.79 -11.92
C VAL A 58 5.93 -34.92 -13.12
N VAL A 59 6.44 -34.86 -14.37
CA VAL A 59 5.63 -35.05 -15.58
C VAL A 59 4.94 -36.39 -15.58
N ARG A 60 5.62 -37.48 -15.16
CA ARG A 60 5.02 -38.81 -15.02
C ARG A 60 3.88 -38.86 -13.99
N ARG A 61 4.04 -38.14 -12.86
CA ARG A 61 2.96 -38.02 -11.89
C ARG A 61 1.78 -37.21 -12.44
N CYS A 62 2.08 -36.14 -13.16
CA CYS A 62 1.05 -35.34 -13.86
C CYS A 62 0.30 -36.18 -14.89
N SER A 63 0.99 -36.96 -15.70
CA SER A 63 0.37 -37.81 -16.73
C SER A 63 -0.56 -38.86 -16.12
N LYS A 64 -0.18 -39.48 -14.98
CA LYS A 64 -1.04 -40.42 -14.23
C LYS A 64 -2.35 -39.77 -13.76
N ILE A 65 -2.29 -38.50 -13.30
CA ILE A 65 -3.49 -37.77 -12.83
C ILE A 65 -4.37 -37.37 -14.01
N LEU A 66 -3.75 -36.93 -15.11
CA LEU A 66 -4.46 -36.51 -16.33
C LEU A 66 -4.98 -37.71 -17.15
N GLY A 67 -4.58 -38.94 -16.84
CA GLY A 67 -4.97 -40.16 -17.57
C GLY A 67 -4.36 -40.26 -18.98
N THR A 68 -3.20 -39.62 -19.18
CA THR A 68 -2.46 -39.56 -20.46
C THR A 68 -1.03 -40.07 -20.28
N THR A 69 -0.31 -40.26 -21.37
CA THR A 69 1.13 -40.56 -21.31
C THR A 69 1.98 -39.29 -21.36
N SER A 70 3.23 -39.35 -20.91
CA SER A 70 4.15 -38.19 -20.94
C SER A 70 4.40 -37.71 -22.37
N ILE A 71 4.39 -38.64 -23.35
CA ILE A 71 4.57 -38.33 -24.77
C ILE A 71 3.35 -37.60 -25.34
N GLU A 72 2.14 -38.10 -25.06
CA GLU A 72 0.89 -37.41 -25.45
C GLU A 72 0.78 -36.00 -24.87
N LEU A 73 1.25 -35.79 -23.63
CA LEU A 73 1.34 -34.45 -23.06
C LEU A 73 2.33 -33.56 -23.81
N GLN A 74 3.45 -34.11 -24.27
CA GLN A 74 4.42 -33.38 -25.08
C GLN A 74 3.85 -33.04 -26.45
N GLU A 75 3.12 -33.96 -27.09
CA GLU A 75 2.43 -33.72 -28.38
C GLU A 75 1.33 -32.64 -28.19
N SER A 76 0.53 -32.72 -27.15
CA SER A 76 -0.48 -31.71 -26.84
C SER A 76 0.15 -30.32 -26.62
N PHE A 77 1.25 -30.23 -25.86
CA PHE A 77 1.99 -28.98 -25.69
C PHE A 77 2.50 -28.46 -27.05
N ASN A 78 3.08 -29.31 -27.87
CA ASN A 78 3.59 -28.92 -29.16
C ASN A 78 2.48 -28.51 -30.16
N ALA A 79 1.28 -29.04 -30.00
CA ALA A 79 0.12 -28.64 -30.79
C ALA A 79 -0.49 -27.31 -30.36
N GLU A 80 -0.60 -27.07 -29.03
CA GLU A 80 -1.30 -25.93 -28.46
C GLU A 80 -0.40 -24.69 -28.26
N ALA A 81 0.90 -24.88 -27.99
CA ALA A 81 1.80 -23.78 -27.67
C ALA A 81 2.20 -22.98 -28.92
N SER A 82 2.36 -21.67 -28.76
CA SER A 82 2.92 -20.80 -29.81
C SER A 82 4.42 -21.02 -29.98
N ASP A 83 4.94 -20.65 -31.17
CA ASP A 83 6.37 -20.83 -31.46
C ASP A 83 7.30 -20.04 -30.54
N SER A 84 6.83 -18.93 -29.99
CA SER A 84 7.55 -18.15 -28.99
C SER A 84 7.79 -18.92 -27.67
N ILE A 85 6.84 -19.77 -27.29
CA ILE A 85 6.90 -20.57 -26.05
C ILE A 85 7.74 -21.84 -26.24
N LYS A 86 7.84 -22.34 -27.49
CA LYS A 86 8.61 -23.54 -27.85
C LYS A 86 10.12 -23.32 -28.03
N GLN A 87 10.61 -22.11 -27.81
CA GLN A 87 12.04 -21.81 -27.92
C GLN A 87 12.89 -22.79 -27.09
N LYS A 88 13.95 -23.36 -27.68
CA LYS A 88 14.78 -24.42 -27.11
C LYS A 88 15.33 -24.07 -25.69
N LEU A 89 15.61 -22.78 -25.45
CA LEU A 89 16.13 -22.32 -24.17
C LEU A 89 15.12 -22.46 -23.03
N TRP A 90 13.84 -22.24 -23.31
CA TRP A 90 12.75 -22.22 -22.31
C TRP A 90 11.82 -23.43 -22.41
N TYR A 91 12.03 -24.29 -23.39
CA TYR A 91 11.16 -25.43 -23.71
C TYR A 91 10.88 -26.31 -22.49
N ALA A 92 11.93 -26.78 -21.80
CA ALA A 92 11.80 -27.67 -20.66
C ALA A 92 10.97 -27.04 -19.53
N ARG A 93 11.19 -25.77 -19.27
CA ARG A 93 10.46 -25.01 -18.23
C ARG A 93 9.00 -24.81 -18.60
N ASN A 94 8.73 -24.35 -19.83
CA ASN A 94 7.38 -24.08 -20.32
C ASN A 94 6.56 -25.36 -20.44
N PHE A 95 7.17 -26.45 -20.89
CA PHE A 95 6.49 -27.75 -20.93
C PHE A 95 6.15 -28.25 -19.51
N LEU A 96 7.06 -28.10 -18.57
CA LEU A 96 6.80 -28.46 -17.18
C LEU A 96 5.66 -27.60 -16.58
N GLU A 97 5.63 -26.29 -16.85
CA GLU A 97 4.52 -25.41 -16.44
C GLU A 97 3.18 -25.88 -17.02
N PHE A 98 3.14 -26.23 -18.30
CA PHE A 98 1.95 -26.76 -18.95
C PHE A 98 1.40 -28.01 -18.25
N CYS A 99 2.28 -29.00 -17.97
CA CYS A 99 1.90 -30.20 -17.25
C CYS A 99 1.40 -29.88 -15.83
N CYS A 100 2.11 -29.01 -15.12
CA CYS A 100 1.76 -28.60 -13.75
C CYS A 100 0.40 -27.88 -13.72
N PHE A 101 0.20 -26.88 -14.55
CA PHE A 101 -1.05 -26.07 -14.52
C PHE A 101 -2.27 -26.90 -14.86
N ARG A 102 -2.21 -27.77 -15.86
CA ARG A 102 -3.31 -28.71 -16.20
C ARG A 102 -3.62 -29.66 -15.03
N THR A 103 -2.57 -30.23 -14.44
CA THR A 103 -2.75 -31.16 -13.31
C THR A 103 -3.33 -30.46 -12.09
N LEU A 104 -2.85 -29.25 -11.77
CA LEU A 104 -3.35 -28.47 -10.65
C LEU A 104 -4.79 -28.00 -10.87
N ALA A 105 -5.14 -27.57 -12.08
CA ALA A 105 -6.50 -27.18 -12.43
C ALA A 105 -7.50 -28.34 -12.25
N LEU A 106 -7.13 -29.54 -12.65
CA LEU A 106 -7.96 -30.74 -12.44
C LEU A 106 -8.02 -31.15 -10.97
N SER A 107 -6.87 -31.18 -10.28
CA SER A 107 -6.80 -31.59 -8.87
C SER A 107 -7.54 -30.63 -7.95
N ALA A 108 -7.53 -29.33 -8.25
CA ALA A 108 -8.21 -28.31 -7.46
C ALA A 108 -9.75 -28.36 -7.56
N GLN A 109 -10.30 -29.09 -8.52
CA GLN A 109 -11.74 -29.34 -8.61
C GLN A 109 -12.22 -30.40 -7.61
N VAL A 110 -11.30 -31.23 -7.10
CA VAL A 110 -11.65 -32.27 -6.12
C VAL A 110 -11.83 -31.65 -4.75
N ILE A 111 -12.99 -31.86 -4.14
CA ILE A 111 -13.28 -31.38 -2.80
C ILE A 111 -12.34 -32.04 -1.79
N GLY A 112 -11.67 -31.23 -0.95
CA GLY A 112 -10.76 -31.73 0.08
C GLY A 112 -9.35 -32.07 -0.43
N HIS A 113 -8.97 -31.65 -1.65
CA HIS A 113 -7.62 -31.85 -2.21
C HIS A 113 -6.50 -31.36 -1.29
N LEU A 114 -6.72 -30.30 -0.51
CA LEU A 114 -5.74 -29.81 0.47
C LEU A 114 -5.49 -30.78 1.64
N ALA A 115 -6.44 -31.66 1.96
CA ALA A 115 -6.25 -32.69 2.99
C ALA A 115 -5.35 -33.85 2.51
N ASP A 116 -5.24 -34.04 1.21
CA ASP A 116 -4.44 -35.13 0.62
C ASP A 116 -2.93 -34.82 0.70
N LYS A 117 -2.21 -35.66 1.41
CA LYS A 117 -0.75 -35.57 1.52
C LYS A 117 -0.05 -35.74 0.18
N LYS A 118 -0.63 -36.52 -0.74
CA LYS A 118 -0.08 -36.71 -2.09
C LYS A 118 -0.16 -35.42 -2.89
N PHE A 119 -1.29 -34.72 -2.82
CA PHE A 119 -1.44 -33.42 -3.47
C PHE A 119 -0.43 -32.38 -2.93
N ARG A 120 -0.28 -32.29 -1.60
CA ARG A 120 0.66 -31.35 -0.98
C ARG A 120 2.10 -31.65 -1.37
N ARG A 121 2.47 -32.93 -1.41
CA ARG A 121 3.81 -33.34 -1.84
C ARG A 121 4.02 -33.05 -3.32
N LEU A 122 3.03 -33.35 -4.17
CA LEU A 122 3.09 -33.12 -5.60
C LEU A 122 3.31 -31.63 -5.93
N THR A 123 2.52 -30.73 -5.30
CA THR A 123 2.65 -29.28 -5.53
C THR A 123 4.04 -28.75 -5.12
N PHE A 124 4.60 -29.28 -4.03
CA PHE A 124 5.94 -28.92 -3.62
C PHE A 124 7.01 -29.47 -4.59
N ASP A 125 6.88 -30.72 -5.01
CA ASP A 125 7.78 -31.36 -5.98
C ASP A 125 7.74 -30.67 -7.35
N MET A 126 6.59 -30.14 -7.77
CA MET A 126 6.46 -29.29 -8.96
C MET A 126 7.32 -28.02 -8.86
N MET A 127 7.33 -27.36 -7.71
CA MET A 127 8.17 -26.18 -7.48
C MET A 127 9.65 -26.53 -7.51
N VAL A 128 10.05 -27.63 -6.88
CA VAL A 128 11.43 -28.12 -6.91
C VAL A 128 11.90 -28.44 -8.33
N ALA A 129 11.07 -29.16 -9.09
CA ALA A 129 11.38 -29.49 -10.49
C ALA A 129 11.47 -28.23 -11.38
N TRP A 130 10.66 -27.21 -11.10
CA TRP A 130 10.68 -25.96 -11.85
C TRP A 130 11.99 -25.16 -11.68
N GLU A 131 12.67 -25.27 -10.53
CA GLU A 131 13.98 -24.65 -10.33
C GLU A 131 15.07 -25.31 -11.21
N SER A 132 14.96 -26.60 -11.47
CA SER A 132 15.95 -27.36 -12.25
C SER A 132 15.28 -28.19 -13.35
N PRO A 133 14.71 -27.52 -14.39
CA PRO A 133 13.88 -28.20 -15.39
C PRO A 133 14.69 -28.97 -16.46
N THR A 134 15.95 -28.54 -16.75
CA THR A 134 16.75 -29.06 -17.85
C THR A 134 17.72 -30.17 -17.42
N ALA A 135 18.02 -31.11 -18.31
CA ALA A 135 18.97 -32.18 -18.07
C ALA A 135 20.39 -31.71 -17.74
N SER A 136 20.78 -30.52 -18.21
CA SER A 136 22.07 -29.89 -17.90
C SER A 136 22.21 -29.39 -16.46
N SER A 137 21.11 -29.25 -15.73
CA SER A 137 21.11 -28.82 -14.33
C SER A 137 21.46 -29.92 -13.33
N GLN A 138 21.86 -31.10 -13.81
CA GLN A 138 22.01 -32.33 -13.05
C GLN A 138 23.22 -32.38 -12.06
N SER A 139 24.11 -31.38 -12.06
CA SER A 139 25.43 -31.54 -11.42
C SER A 139 25.48 -31.25 -9.92
N LEU A 140 24.42 -30.81 -9.22
CA LEU A 140 24.53 -30.32 -7.83
C LEU A 140 23.42 -30.72 -6.86
N ILE A 141 22.46 -31.55 -7.20
CA ILE A 141 21.43 -31.93 -6.24
C ILE A 141 21.73 -33.33 -5.70
N ASN A 142 22.33 -33.39 -4.50
CA ASN A 142 22.31 -34.58 -3.69
C ASN A 142 20.85 -34.87 -3.32
N LEU A 143 20.29 -35.98 -3.78
CA LEU A 143 18.90 -36.42 -3.53
C LEU A 143 18.58 -36.62 -2.03
N ASP A 144 19.60 -36.63 -1.18
CA ASP A 144 19.51 -36.82 0.28
C ASP A 144 19.45 -35.51 1.07
N ASP A 145 19.68 -34.34 0.44
CA ASP A 145 19.50 -33.02 1.09
C ASP A 145 18.03 -32.65 1.20
N ASP A 146 17.68 -31.99 2.31
CA ASP A 146 16.34 -31.43 2.51
C ASP A 146 16.00 -30.46 1.38
N LEU A 147 15.27 -30.95 0.37
CA LEU A 147 14.86 -30.18 -0.80
C LEU A 147 14.10 -28.94 -0.35
N SER A 148 14.53 -27.79 -0.83
CA SER A 148 13.93 -26.50 -0.53
C SER A 148 13.64 -25.73 -1.80
N VAL A 149 12.65 -24.84 -1.77
CA VAL A 149 12.15 -24.06 -2.91
C VAL A 149 12.47 -22.60 -2.72
N GLY A 150 12.86 -21.91 -3.79
CA GLY A 150 13.08 -20.47 -3.80
C GLY A 150 11.84 -19.68 -4.19
N MET A 151 11.96 -18.36 -4.10
CA MET A 151 10.88 -17.39 -4.37
C MET A 151 10.31 -17.53 -5.78
N GLU A 152 11.15 -17.68 -6.81
CA GLU A 152 10.71 -17.70 -8.21
C GLU A 152 9.82 -18.90 -8.51
N ALA A 153 10.21 -20.11 -8.06
CA ALA A 153 9.43 -21.32 -8.28
C ALA A 153 8.10 -21.28 -7.49
N PHE A 154 8.13 -20.77 -6.25
CA PHE A 154 6.91 -20.58 -5.47
C PHE A 154 5.97 -19.60 -6.16
N SER A 155 6.48 -18.43 -6.60
CA SER A 155 5.68 -17.40 -7.24
C SER A 155 5.09 -17.85 -8.57
N ARG A 156 5.70 -18.84 -9.22
CA ARG A 156 5.23 -19.35 -10.50
C ARG A 156 4.20 -20.49 -10.37
N ILE A 157 4.41 -21.40 -9.45
CA ILE A 157 3.59 -22.62 -9.34
C ILE A 157 2.44 -22.46 -8.31
N ALA A 158 2.71 -21.87 -7.13
CA ALA A 158 1.71 -21.77 -6.09
C ALA A 158 0.43 -21.01 -6.49
N PRO A 159 0.48 -19.88 -7.25
CA PRO A 159 -0.71 -19.16 -7.66
C PRO A 159 -1.57 -19.90 -8.70
N ALA A 160 -1.09 -21.00 -9.28
CA ALA A 160 -1.92 -21.86 -10.13
C ALA A 160 -3.11 -22.45 -9.34
N VAL A 161 -3.02 -22.49 -8.03
CA VAL A 161 -4.12 -22.83 -7.13
C VAL A 161 -4.43 -21.62 -6.23
N PRO A 162 -5.46 -20.83 -6.56
CA PRO A 162 -5.72 -19.51 -5.95
C PRO A 162 -5.89 -19.53 -4.43
N ILE A 163 -6.28 -20.64 -3.82
CA ILE A 163 -6.35 -20.76 -2.37
C ILE A 163 -4.95 -20.83 -1.73
N ILE A 164 -3.94 -21.38 -2.42
CA ILE A 164 -2.57 -21.50 -1.91
C ILE A 164 -1.88 -20.14 -1.95
N ALA A 165 -1.91 -19.47 -3.09
CA ALA A 165 -1.33 -18.15 -3.25
C ALA A 165 -2.06 -17.35 -4.34
N ASN A 166 -1.82 -16.05 -4.38
CA ASN A 166 -2.24 -15.16 -5.47
C ASN A 166 -1.00 -14.46 -6.00
N VAL A 167 -0.97 -14.17 -7.29
CA VAL A 167 0.16 -13.50 -7.96
C VAL A 167 0.57 -12.20 -7.24
N ILE A 168 -0.41 -11.44 -6.73
CA ILE A 168 -0.18 -10.15 -6.08
C ILE A 168 0.58 -10.29 -4.76
N ILE A 169 0.22 -11.30 -3.96
CA ILE A 169 0.72 -11.43 -2.57
C ILE A 169 1.79 -12.52 -2.41
N CYS A 170 2.11 -13.28 -3.47
CA CYS A 170 2.92 -14.49 -3.35
C CYS A 170 4.33 -14.24 -2.77
N GLU A 171 4.98 -13.11 -3.09
CA GLU A 171 6.29 -12.79 -2.51
C GLU A 171 6.20 -12.51 -1.01
N ASN A 172 5.21 -11.70 -0.56
CA ASN A 172 5.01 -11.42 0.85
C ASN A 172 4.65 -12.69 1.63
N LEU A 173 3.82 -13.55 1.04
CA LEU A 173 3.49 -14.83 1.63
C LEU A 173 4.74 -15.74 1.76
N PHE A 174 5.56 -15.80 0.72
CA PHE A 174 6.80 -16.55 0.74
C PHE A 174 7.76 -16.03 1.83
N GLU A 175 7.94 -14.72 1.92
CA GLU A 175 8.76 -14.11 2.98
C GLU A 175 8.28 -14.53 4.37
N VAL A 176 6.98 -14.45 4.64
CA VAL A 176 6.40 -14.87 5.93
C VAL A 176 6.63 -16.37 6.22
N LEU A 177 6.48 -17.22 5.20
CA LEU A 177 6.72 -18.67 5.36
C LEU A 177 8.18 -19.02 5.55
N THR A 178 9.11 -18.20 5.05
CA THR A 178 10.54 -18.47 5.06
C THR A 178 11.36 -17.65 6.08
N VAL A 179 10.70 -16.86 6.93
CA VAL A 179 11.36 -16.07 7.98
C VAL A 179 12.32 -16.91 8.82
N SER A 180 11.93 -18.14 9.18
CA SER A 180 12.75 -19.04 10.02
C SER A 180 13.78 -19.85 9.26
N THR A 181 13.74 -19.86 7.93
CA THR A 181 14.54 -20.76 7.06
C THR A 181 15.47 -20.02 6.11
N GLY A 182 15.70 -18.72 6.35
CA GLY A 182 16.67 -17.93 5.59
C GLY A 182 16.34 -17.75 4.11
N GLY A 183 15.04 -17.62 3.77
CA GLY A 183 14.60 -17.34 2.40
C GLY A 183 14.46 -18.58 1.50
N ARG A 184 14.45 -19.78 2.07
CA ARG A 184 14.16 -21.04 1.34
C ARG A 184 12.97 -21.75 1.97
N LEU A 185 12.01 -22.19 1.17
CA LEU A 185 10.82 -22.88 1.64
C LEU A 185 11.06 -24.38 1.72
N HIS A 186 10.99 -24.96 2.93
CA HIS A 186 11.06 -26.39 3.17
C HIS A 186 9.68 -27.05 3.17
N PHE A 187 9.62 -28.32 2.76
CA PHE A 187 8.36 -29.06 2.70
C PHE A 187 7.61 -29.08 4.04
N SER A 188 8.31 -29.16 5.16
CA SER A 188 7.71 -29.17 6.49
C SER A 188 6.91 -27.90 6.81
N VAL A 189 7.39 -26.73 6.37
CA VAL A 189 6.69 -25.45 6.53
C VAL A 189 5.52 -25.36 5.57
N TYR A 190 5.72 -25.74 4.30
CA TYR A 190 4.68 -25.76 3.29
C TYR A 190 3.52 -26.70 3.66
N ASP A 191 3.81 -27.92 4.14
CA ASP A 191 2.80 -28.87 4.62
C ASP A 191 2.01 -28.32 5.81
N LYS A 192 2.69 -27.65 6.76
CA LYS A 192 2.00 -26.97 7.88
C LYS A 192 1.07 -25.87 7.37
N TYR A 193 1.50 -25.07 6.39
CA TYR A 193 0.69 -24.02 5.79
C TYR A 193 -0.57 -24.59 5.12
N LEU A 194 -0.45 -25.62 4.29
CA LEU A 194 -1.61 -26.25 3.66
C LEU A 194 -2.54 -26.95 4.68
N ASN A 195 -2.00 -27.51 5.76
CA ASN A 195 -2.79 -28.00 6.89
C ASN A 195 -3.56 -26.87 7.59
N GLY A 196 -2.94 -25.69 7.74
CA GLY A 196 -3.59 -24.49 8.27
C GLY A 196 -4.77 -24.04 7.38
N LEU A 197 -4.56 -24.01 6.05
CA LEU A 197 -5.63 -23.70 5.08
C LEU A 197 -6.81 -24.68 5.18
N GLU A 198 -6.52 -25.97 5.24
CA GLU A 198 -7.56 -26.99 5.39
C GLU A 198 -8.37 -26.83 6.70
N ARG A 199 -7.68 -26.49 7.79
CA ARG A 199 -8.34 -26.20 9.07
C ARG A 199 -9.19 -24.94 9.02
N ALA A 200 -8.69 -23.88 8.37
CA ALA A 200 -9.44 -22.64 8.18
C ALA A 200 -10.73 -22.89 7.39
N ILE A 201 -10.67 -23.65 6.30
CA ILE A 201 -11.85 -24.04 5.51
C ILE A 201 -12.85 -24.85 6.35
N LYS A 202 -12.37 -25.84 7.11
CA LYS A 202 -13.22 -26.64 7.99
C LYS A 202 -13.85 -25.82 9.12
N LYS A 203 -13.08 -24.88 9.70
CA LYS A 203 -13.58 -23.94 10.72
C LYS A 203 -14.72 -23.10 10.15
N MET A 204 -14.51 -22.49 8.99
CA MET A 204 -15.52 -21.70 8.30
C MET A 204 -16.81 -22.50 8.03
N LYS A 205 -16.70 -23.71 7.46
CA LYS A 205 -17.87 -24.58 7.20
C LYS A 205 -18.64 -24.90 8.48
N ARG A 206 -17.95 -25.28 9.56
CA ARG A 206 -18.58 -25.56 10.86
C ARG A 206 -19.27 -24.31 11.44
N GLN A 207 -18.65 -23.13 11.30
CA GLN A 207 -19.25 -21.88 11.77
C GLN A 207 -20.51 -21.53 10.98
N SER A 208 -20.49 -21.75 9.67
CA SER A 208 -21.67 -21.58 8.82
C SER A 208 -22.78 -22.57 9.08
N GLU A 209 -22.48 -23.80 9.54
CA GLU A 209 -23.46 -24.82 9.86
C GLU A 209 -24.04 -24.69 11.28
N SER A 210 -23.40 -23.93 12.17
CA SER A 210 -23.87 -23.86 13.57
C SER A 210 -25.23 -23.16 13.70
N SER A 211 -26.15 -23.80 14.45
CA SER A 211 -27.54 -23.38 14.61
C SER A 211 -27.73 -22.02 15.29
N LEU A 212 -26.74 -21.56 16.09
CA LEU A 212 -26.80 -20.29 16.81
C LEU A 212 -26.74 -19.07 15.86
N LEU A 213 -26.25 -19.26 14.65
CA LEU A 213 -26.12 -18.23 13.63
C LEU A 213 -27.18 -18.33 12.52
N SER A 214 -28.09 -19.31 12.65
CA SER A 214 -29.10 -19.64 11.63
C SER A 214 -30.10 -18.50 11.37
N ALA A 215 -30.42 -17.69 12.39
CA ALA A 215 -31.38 -16.59 12.26
C ALA A 215 -30.83 -15.47 11.34
N ILE A 216 -29.53 -15.19 11.38
CA ILE A 216 -28.86 -14.19 10.52
C ILE A 216 -28.75 -14.77 9.10
N ARG A 217 -28.38 -16.05 8.99
CA ARG A 217 -28.19 -16.76 7.72
C ARG A 217 -29.51 -16.94 6.94
N SER A 218 -30.60 -17.20 7.64
CA SER A 218 -31.90 -17.43 7.03
C SER A 218 -32.46 -16.22 6.28
N SER A 219 -31.99 -15.00 6.61
CA SER A 219 -32.48 -13.80 5.95
C SER A 219 -31.72 -13.46 4.65
N ARG A 220 -30.46 -13.91 4.45
CA ARG A 220 -29.63 -13.50 3.31
C ARG A 220 -28.79 -14.61 2.64
N GLY A 221 -28.73 -15.82 3.20
CA GLY A 221 -27.98 -16.94 2.61
C GLY A 221 -26.46 -16.80 2.60
N GLU A 222 -25.88 -15.87 3.40
CA GLU A 222 -24.46 -15.58 3.41
C GLU A 222 -23.66 -16.56 4.27
N ASN A 223 -22.44 -16.92 3.84
CA ASN A 223 -21.51 -17.71 4.65
C ASN A 223 -20.72 -16.80 5.60
N ILE A 224 -20.41 -17.32 6.78
CA ILE A 224 -19.63 -16.62 7.78
C ILE A 224 -18.16 -16.97 7.59
N LEU A 225 -17.32 -15.96 7.36
CA LEU A 225 -15.87 -16.12 7.16
C LEU A 225 -15.11 -16.23 8.47
N GLU A 226 -15.41 -15.37 9.43
CA GLU A 226 -14.72 -15.34 10.72
C GLU A 226 -15.66 -14.90 11.83
N VAL A 227 -15.45 -15.48 13.03
CA VAL A 227 -16.20 -15.16 14.25
C VAL A 227 -15.22 -14.99 15.41
N ASP A 228 -15.42 -13.95 16.18
CA ASP A 228 -14.66 -13.69 17.40
C ASP A 228 -15.59 -13.33 18.58
N GLY A 229 -15.08 -13.42 19.82
CA GLY A 229 -15.88 -13.22 21.01
C GLY A 229 -16.79 -14.41 21.38
N THR A 230 -16.43 -15.63 20.93
CA THR A 230 -17.13 -16.86 21.29
C THR A 230 -16.80 -17.30 22.71
N VAL A 231 -17.43 -18.40 23.18
CA VAL A 231 -17.21 -18.97 24.52
C VAL A 231 -15.70 -19.31 24.76
N THR A 232 -14.97 -19.64 23.70
CA THR A 232 -13.57 -20.03 23.76
C THR A 232 -12.59 -18.87 23.63
N THR A 233 -13.08 -17.70 23.20
CA THR A 233 -12.27 -16.49 23.03
C THR A 233 -12.79 -15.36 23.94
N GLN A 234 -11.92 -14.40 24.28
CA GLN A 234 -12.38 -13.24 25.04
C GLN A 234 -13.42 -12.45 24.22
N PRO A 235 -14.48 -11.89 24.87
CA PRO A 235 -15.48 -11.10 24.17
C PRO A 235 -14.84 -9.90 23.47
N VAL A 236 -15.44 -9.50 22.38
CA VAL A 236 -15.14 -8.23 21.68
C VAL A 236 -16.04 -7.17 22.31
N PHE A 237 -15.57 -5.95 22.44
CA PHE A 237 -16.33 -4.85 23.07
C PHE A 237 -16.74 -3.82 22.04
N GLU A 238 -18.01 -3.49 21.99
CA GLU A 238 -18.49 -2.29 21.31
C GLU A 238 -18.51 -1.11 22.29
N HIS A 239 -17.88 0.00 21.92
CA HIS A 239 -17.88 1.23 22.70
C HIS A 239 -18.93 2.19 22.13
N VAL A 240 -19.91 2.54 22.96
CA VAL A 240 -20.96 3.53 22.64
C VAL A 240 -20.89 4.64 23.68
N GLY A 241 -20.27 5.78 23.31
CA GLY A 241 -19.97 6.83 24.25
C GLY A 241 -19.05 6.35 25.40
N ILE A 242 -19.55 6.42 26.63
CA ILE A 242 -18.83 5.95 27.84
C ILE A 242 -19.08 4.45 28.12
N SER A 243 -20.13 3.90 27.56
CA SER A 243 -20.56 2.51 27.81
C SER A 243 -19.83 1.51 26.90
N THR A 244 -19.54 0.32 27.45
CA THR A 244 -18.91 -0.78 26.71
C THR A 244 -19.78 -2.01 26.79
N TRP A 245 -20.08 -2.60 25.61
CA TRP A 245 -20.92 -3.76 25.49
C TRP A 245 -20.10 -4.97 25.01
N PRO A 246 -19.98 -6.02 25.83
CA PRO A 246 -19.31 -7.24 25.39
C PRO A 246 -20.18 -7.98 24.37
N GLY A 247 -19.54 -8.51 23.32
CA GLY A 247 -20.28 -9.19 22.26
C GLY A 247 -19.43 -10.12 21.41
N LYS A 248 -20.07 -10.66 20.39
CA LYS A 248 -19.45 -11.42 19.30
C LYS A 248 -19.40 -10.56 18.06
N LEU A 249 -18.27 -10.64 17.35
CA LEU A 249 -18.08 -10.03 16.06
C LEU A 249 -18.06 -11.12 14.99
N MET A 250 -18.77 -10.90 13.89
CA MET A 250 -18.86 -11.84 12.78
C MET A 250 -18.70 -11.10 11.47
N ASN A 251 -17.90 -11.65 10.57
CA ASN A 251 -17.72 -11.13 9.22
C ASN A 251 -18.27 -12.12 8.20
N THR A 252 -19.06 -11.64 7.23
CA THR A 252 -19.63 -12.46 6.15
C THR A 252 -18.84 -12.31 4.85
N GLU A 253 -19.06 -13.24 3.92
CA GLU A 253 -18.35 -13.28 2.63
C GLU A 253 -18.65 -12.08 1.73
N ASN A 254 -19.85 -11.48 1.85
CA ASN A 254 -20.28 -10.48 0.91
C ASN A 254 -19.92 -9.06 1.35
N HIS A 255 -20.44 -8.57 2.47
CA HIS A 255 -20.32 -7.14 2.81
C HIS A 255 -20.62 -6.78 4.25
N ALA A 256 -21.09 -7.69 5.07
CA ALA A 256 -21.65 -7.34 6.37
C ALA A 256 -20.74 -7.74 7.54
N LEU A 257 -20.57 -6.80 8.45
CA LEU A 257 -19.98 -7.02 9.75
C LEU A 257 -21.10 -6.98 10.80
N TYR A 258 -21.29 -8.07 11.52
CA TYR A 258 -22.33 -8.22 12.53
C TYR A 258 -21.73 -8.15 13.93
N PHE A 259 -22.35 -7.36 14.80
CA PHE A 259 -22.04 -7.34 16.23
C PHE A 259 -23.24 -7.79 17.03
N GLU A 260 -23.09 -8.88 17.79
CA GLU A 260 -24.10 -9.44 18.68
C GLU A 260 -23.68 -9.27 20.14
N ALA A 261 -24.39 -8.43 20.90
CA ALA A 261 -24.10 -8.19 22.30
C ALA A 261 -24.44 -9.42 23.16
N LEU A 262 -23.57 -9.78 24.09
CA LEU A 262 -23.77 -10.91 25.02
C LEU A 262 -24.58 -10.45 26.22
N ARG A 263 -25.65 -11.24 26.57
CA ARG A 263 -26.45 -11.14 27.81
C ARG A 263 -27.18 -9.79 28.03
N VAL A 264 -27.60 -9.11 26.98
CA VAL A 264 -28.39 -7.88 27.11
C VAL A 264 -29.81 -8.12 26.62
N VAL A 265 -30.80 -8.00 27.51
CA VAL A 265 -32.21 -8.24 27.24
C VAL A 265 -32.81 -7.30 26.19
N SER A 266 -32.21 -6.13 25.99
CA SER A 266 -32.69 -5.11 25.06
C SER A 266 -32.11 -5.23 23.63
N TYR A 267 -31.18 -6.16 23.39
CA TYR A 267 -30.56 -6.38 22.08
C TYR A 267 -31.10 -7.65 21.43
N ASP A 268 -32.33 -7.61 20.97
CA ASP A 268 -32.95 -8.75 20.28
C ASP A 268 -32.43 -8.98 18.85
N LYS A 269 -31.74 -7.97 18.25
CA LYS A 269 -31.21 -8.07 16.90
C LYS A 269 -29.72 -7.64 16.86
N PRO A 270 -28.87 -8.39 16.13
CA PRO A 270 -27.49 -7.99 15.93
C PRO A 270 -27.40 -6.67 15.18
N LYS A 271 -26.44 -5.82 15.55
CA LYS A 271 -26.12 -4.64 14.77
C LYS A 271 -25.41 -5.05 13.49
N ILE A 272 -25.79 -4.44 12.39
CA ILE A 272 -25.25 -4.70 11.06
C ILE A 272 -24.49 -3.48 10.61
N TYR A 273 -23.22 -3.66 10.27
CA TYR A 273 -22.37 -2.64 9.65
C TYR A 273 -22.12 -3.05 8.20
N ASP A 274 -22.71 -2.31 7.27
CA ASP A 274 -22.59 -2.60 5.85
C ASP A 274 -21.28 -1.97 5.30
N LEU A 275 -20.36 -2.82 4.88
CA LEU A 275 -19.06 -2.39 4.35
C LEU A 275 -19.13 -2.01 2.86
N SER A 276 -20.27 -2.24 2.19
CA SER A 276 -20.47 -1.93 0.77
C SER A 276 -21.17 -0.59 0.50
N ASP A 277 -21.73 0.05 1.53
CA ASP A 277 -22.72 1.12 1.43
C ASP A 277 -22.15 2.46 0.88
N ASP A 278 -20.89 2.79 1.16
CA ASP A 278 -20.32 4.09 0.80
C ASP A 278 -18.82 4.05 0.45
N LEU A 279 -18.43 4.86 -0.54
CA LEU A 279 -17.02 5.06 -0.92
C LEU A 279 -16.21 5.83 0.14
N LYS A 280 -16.87 6.56 1.03
CA LYS A 280 -16.22 7.41 2.05
C LYS A 280 -16.10 6.77 3.43
N GLN A 281 -16.33 5.47 3.52
CA GLN A 281 -16.14 4.73 4.78
C GLN A 281 -14.68 4.77 5.23
N ILE A 282 -14.46 4.91 6.53
CA ILE A 282 -13.12 4.99 7.14
C ILE A 282 -13.00 3.89 8.19
N VAL A 283 -11.96 3.08 8.04
CA VAL A 283 -11.55 2.06 9.02
C VAL A 283 -10.12 2.32 9.45
N LYS A 284 -9.92 2.59 10.72
CA LYS A 284 -8.59 2.91 11.28
C LYS A 284 -8.43 2.35 12.68
N PRO A 285 -7.16 2.15 13.15
CA PRO A 285 -6.92 1.86 14.56
C PRO A 285 -7.35 3.04 15.43
N GLU A 286 -7.86 2.76 16.62
CA GLU A 286 -8.30 3.77 17.59
C GLU A 286 -7.88 3.38 18.99
N LEU A 287 -7.61 4.41 19.81
CA LEU A 287 -7.28 4.24 21.20
C LEU A 287 -8.55 4.10 22.04
N THR A 288 -8.55 3.15 22.98
CA THR A 288 -9.65 2.92 23.91
C THR A 288 -9.16 2.83 25.35
N GLY A 289 -10.08 2.90 26.29
CA GLY A 289 -9.79 2.73 27.72
C GLY A 289 -11.06 2.79 28.56
N PRO A 290 -10.98 2.47 29.86
CA PRO A 290 -12.12 2.54 30.75
C PRO A 290 -12.63 3.99 30.86
N TRP A 291 -13.95 4.14 30.99
CA TRP A 291 -14.64 5.45 31.11
C TRP A 291 -14.33 6.47 30.01
N GLY A 292 -14.08 6.00 28.76
CA GLY A 292 -13.82 6.87 27.61
C GLY A 292 -12.38 7.43 27.56
N THR A 293 -11.46 6.92 28.37
CA THR A 293 -10.04 7.27 28.27
C THR A 293 -9.43 6.66 26.98
N ARG A 294 -8.37 7.29 26.46
CA ARG A 294 -7.67 6.82 25.22
C ARG A 294 -6.26 6.34 25.59
N LEU A 295 -6.19 5.24 26.35
CA LEU A 295 -4.93 4.73 26.89
C LEU A 295 -4.38 3.53 26.13
N PHE A 296 -5.25 2.71 25.52
CA PHE A 296 -4.87 1.44 24.92
C PHE A 296 -5.16 1.42 23.43
N ASP A 297 -4.15 1.11 22.62
CA ASP A 297 -4.28 0.93 21.16
C ASP A 297 -4.81 -0.49 20.85
N LYS A 298 -6.11 -0.73 21.10
CA LYS A 298 -6.74 -2.05 20.99
C LYS A 298 -8.11 -2.05 20.30
N ALA A 299 -8.43 -0.99 19.58
CA ALA A 299 -9.72 -0.91 18.91
C ALA A 299 -9.59 -0.56 17.43
N VAL A 300 -10.65 -0.86 16.71
CA VAL A 300 -10.91 -0.47 15.33
C VAL A 300 -12.08 0.50 15.33
N LEU A 301 -11.88 1.68 14.76
CA LEU A 301 -12.93 2.65 14.49
C LEU A 301 -13.47 2.40 13.08
N TYR A 302 -14.77 2.25 12.98
CA TYR A 302 -15.52 2.21 11.73
C TYR A 302 -16.45 3.43 11.65
N LYS A 303 -16.32 4.22 10.60
CA LYS A 303 -17.16 5.38 10.31
C LYS A 303 -17.74 5.27 8.91
N SER A 304 -19.07 5.41 8.80
CA SER A 304 -19.82 5.51 7.55
C SER A 304 -20.72 6.76 7.59
N ILE A 305 -21.18 7.21 6.44
CA ILE A 305 -22.18 8.29 6.33
C ILE A 305 -23.54 7.82 6.85
N SER A 306 -23.85 6.54 6.71
CA SER A 306 -25.10 5.92 7.18
C SER A 306 -25.23 5.86 8.72
N LEU A 307 -24.09 5.98 9.44
CA LEU A 307 -24.04 5.93 10.90
C LEU A 307 -24.03 7.35 11.49
N SER A 308 -24.94 7.60 12.45
CA SER A 308 -24.97 8.85 13.21
C SER A 308 -23.71 9.06 14.07
N GLU A 309 -23.15 7.97 14.62
CA GLU A 309 -21.94 7.95 15.41
C GLU A 309 -20.98 6.86 14.91
N PRO A 310 -19.66 7.08 14.96
CA PRO A 310 -18.69 6.07 14.57
C PRO A 310 -18.75 4.86 15.53
N ALA A 311 -18.71 3.65 14.98
CA ALA A 311 -18.60 2.43 15.78
C ALA A 311 -17.14 2.19 16.16
N ILE A 312 -16.90 1.95 17.45
CA ILE A 312 -15.57 1.63 17.99
C ILE A 312 -15.64 0.21 18.57
N ILE A 313 -14.88 -0.70 17.97
CA ILE A 313 -14.84 -2.11 18.33
C ILE A 313 -13.50 -2.42 18.98
N GLY A 314 -13.52 -2.77 20.27
CA GLY A 314 -12.34 -3.07 21.09
C GLY A 314 -12.04 -4.57 21.10
N PHE A 315 -10.75 -4.90 20.93
CA PHE A 315 -10.21 -6.25 20.96
C PHE A 315 -9.26 -6.40 22.15
N PRO A 316 -9.73 -6.84 23.33
CA PRO A 316 -8.88 -6.98 24.50
C PRO A 316 -7.83 -8.07 24.28
N GLU A 317 -6.60 -7.74 24.59
CA GLU A 317 -5.44 -8.64 24.49
C GLU A 317 -4.43 -8.27 25.59
N LEU A 318 -3.82 -9.25 26.25
CA LEU A 318 -2.89 -9.01 27.36
C LEU A 318 -1.59 -8.38 26.89
N LYS A 319 -1.07 -8.85 25.75
CA LYS A 319 0.18 -8.33 25.15
C LYS A 319 -0.03 -8.01 23.68
N GLY A 320 0.50 -6.85 23.25
CA GLY A 320 0.43 -6.44 21.84
C GLY A 320 -0.97 -6.00 21.37
N HIS A 321 -1.14 -5.97 20.07
CA HIS A 321 -2.36 -5.58 19.37
C HIS A 321 -2.62 -6.47 18.14
N THR A 322 -2.11 -7.69 18.17
CA THR A 322 -2.16 -8.66 17.06
C THR A 322 -3.60 -9.01 16.67
N ARG A 323 -4.48 -9.17 17.67
CA ARG A 323 -5.91 -9.47 17.45
C ARG A 323 -6.62 -8.29 16.78
N ARG A 324 -6.34 -7.06 17.21
CA ARG A 324 -6.85 -5.85 16.59
C ARG A 324 -6.36 -5.72 15.14
N ASP A 325 -5.04 -5.92 14.88
CA ASP A 325 -4.45 -5.81 13.54
C ASP A 325 -5.00 -6.86 12.59
N TYR A 326 -5.23 -8.06 13.07
CA TYR A 326 -5.87 -9.12 12.31
C TYR A 326 -7.29 -8.72 11.85
N TRP A 327 -8.12 -8.24 12.76
CA TRP A 327 -9.48 -7.80 12.43
C TRP A 327 -9.51 -6.53 11.57
N LEU A 328 -8.58 -5.60 11.83
CA LEU A 328 -8.41 -4.41 11.02
C LEU A 328 -8.11 -4.78 9.56
N ALA A 329 -7.20 -5.73 9.34
CA ALA A 329 -6.86 -6.20 8.01
C ALA A 329 -8.05 -6.86 7.30
N ILE A 330 -8.82 -7.72 7.98
CA ILE A 330 -10.02 -8.36 7.42
C ILE A 330 -11.09 -7.34 7.05
N ILE A 331 -11.42 -6.43 7.96
CA ILE A 331 -12.46 -5.41 7.71
C ILE A 331 -12.05 -4.49 6.55
N ARG A 332 -10.78 -4.10 6.48
CA ARG A 332 -10.25 -3.30 5.37
C ARG A 332 -10.30 -4.05 4.04
N GLU A 333 -9.99 -5.35 4.03
CA GLU A 333 -10.02 -6.14 2.80
C GLU A 333 -11.42 -6.16 2.19
N VAL A 334 -12.44 -6.41 3.00
CA VAL A 334 -13.84 -6.39 2.55
C VAL A 334 -14.26 -4.98 2.12
N LEU A 335 -13.87 -3.95 2.86
CA LEU A 335 -14.15 -2.56 2.48
C LEU A 335 -13.47 -2.18 1.15
N TYR A 336 -12.21 -2.54 0.97
CA TYR A 336 -11.43 -2.15 -0.19
C TYR A 336 -11.83 -2.90 -1.46
N VAL A 337 -12.26 -4.17 -1.37
CA VAL A 337 -12.82 -4.87 -2.52
C VAL A 337 -14.12 -4.21 -2.99
N HIS A 338 -15.00 -3.79 -2.08
CA HIS A 338 -16.22 -3.06 -2.45
C HIS A 338 -15.91 -1.68 -3.04
N ARG A 339 -14.93 -0.98 -2.48
CA ARG A 339 -14.44 0.28 -3.05
C ARG A 339 -13.87 0.09 -4.45
N PHE A 340 -13.12 -0.99 -4.69
CA PHE A 340 -12.62 -1.36 -6.01
C PHE A 340 -13.77 -1.63 -7.00
N ILE A 341 -14.74 -2.46 -6.62
CA ILE A 341 -15.91 -2.79 -7.42
C ILE A 341 -16.68 -1.52 -7.81
N ASN A 342 -16.94 -0.63 -6.85
CA ASN A 342 -17.68 0.61 -7.08
C ASN A 342 -16.88 1.64 -7.89
N LYS A 343 -15.57 1.76 -7.66
CA LYS A 343 -14.68 2.70 -8.37
C LYS A 343 -14.59 2.38 -9.87
N PHE A 344 -14.53 1.10 -10.22
CA PHE A 344 -14.39 0.64 -11.60
C PHE A 344 -15.70 0.13 -12.23
N ASN A 345 -16.84 0.27 -11.53
CA ASN A 345 -18.16 -0.18 -11.96
C ASN A 345 -18.18 -1.65 -12.44
N ILE A 346 -17.54 -2.53 -11.66
CA ILE A 346 -17.45 -3.95 -11.97
C ILE A 346 -18.75 -4.64 -11.59
N ILE A 347 -19.37 -5.37 -12.53
CA ILE A 347 -20.66 -6.03 -12.37
C ILE A 347 -20.57 -7.51 -12.75
N GLY A 348 -21.61 -8.29 -12.41
CA GLY A 348 -21.75 -9.70 -12.82
C GLY A 348 -20.66 -10.59 -12.23
N ILE A 349 -20.17 -11.51 -13.05
CA ILE A 349 -19.24 -12.58 -12.65
C ILE A 349 -17.87 -12.02 -12.25
N GLU A 350 -17.44 -10.90 -12.84
CA GLU A 350 -16.18 -10.24 -12.51
C GLU A 350 -16.20 -9.64 -11.09
N LYS A 351 -17.38 -9.16 -10.64
CA LYS A 351 -17.60 -8.77 -9.24
C LYS A 351 -17.40 -9.95 -8.31
N ASP A 352 -17.98 -11.10 -8.67
CA ASP A 352 -17.90 -12.32 -7.87
C ASP A 352 -16.44 -12.86 -7.84
N ASP A 353 -15.66 -12.71 -8.93
CA ASP A 353 -14.24 -13.05 -8.96
C ASP A 353 -13.42 -12.15 -8.03
N ALA A 354 -13.70 -10.84 -8.00
CA ALA A 354 -13.04 -9.92 -7.09
C ALA A 354 -13.34 -10.24 -5.61
N LEU A 355 -14.61 -10.52 -5.26
CA LEU A 355 -14.99 -10.96 -3.92
C LEU A 355 -14.33 -12.29 -3.56
N SER A 356 -14.25 -13.23 -4.51
CA SER A 356 -13.56 -14.51 -4.31
C SER A 356 -12.08 -14.32 -3.96
N LYS A 357 -11.39 -13.39 -4.60
CA LYS A 357 -9.97 -13.06 -4.28
C LYS A 357 -9.82 -12.57 -2.83
N ALA A 358 -10.73 -11.71 -2.37
CA ALA A 358 -10.71 -11.22 -1.00
C ALA A 358 -11.00 -12.36 0.01
N VAL A 359 -12.02 -13.18 -0.25
CA VAL A 359 -12.39 -14.31 0.61
C VAL A 359 -11.26 -15.33 0.73
N LEU A 360 -10.66 -15.75 -0.40
CA LEU A 360 -9.50 -16.64 -0.41
C LEU A 360 -8.29 -16.01 0.31
N GLY A 361 -8.14 -14.67 0.22
CA GLY A 361 -7.16 -13.92 0.97
C GLY A 361 -7.34 -14.05 2.49
N ILE A 362 -8.54 -13.88 2.97
CA ILE A 362 -8.87 -14.01 4.40
C ILE A 362 -8.58 -15.44 4.91
N LEU A 363 -8.93 -16.47 4.14
CA LEU A 363 -8.60 -17.87 4.50
C LEU A 363 -7.08 -18.10 4.58
N ARG A 364 -6.29 -17.50 3.69
CA ARG A 364 -4.83 -17.56 3.75
C ARG A 364 -4.27 -16.89 5.01
N VAL A 365 -4.80 -15.72 5.37
CA VAL A 365 -4.39 -15.02 6.59
C VAL A 365 -4.71 -15.85 7.84
N GLN A 366 -5.89 -16.51 7.89
CA GLN A 366 -6.25 -17.44 8.97
C GLN A 366 -5.23 -18.58 9.10
N ALA A 367 -4.85 -19.18 7.97
CA ALA A 367 -3.85 -20.26 7.96
C ALA A 367 -2.46 -19.79 8.42
N VAL A 368 -2.05 -18.61 8.02
CA VAL A 368 -0.77 -18.02 8.45
C VAL A 368 -0.79 -17.67 9.93
N GLN A 369 -1.89 -17.15 10.46
CA GLN A 369 -2.03 -16.86 11.88
C GLN A 369 -1.85 -18.10 12.76
N GLU A 370 -2.35 -19.27 12.32
CA GLU A 370 -2.17 -20.52 13.05
C GLU A 370 -0.74 -21.04 13.11
N ILE A 371 0.08 -20.70 12.08
CA ILE A 371 1.47 -21.21 11.97
C ILE A 371 2.44 -20.25 12.62
N SER A 372 2.16 -18.97 12.52
CA SER A 372 3.04 -17.91 12.98
C SER A 372 2.95 -17.76 14.49
N SER A 373 3.99 -18.18 15.19
CA SER A 373 4.16 -17.92 16.64
C SER A 373 4.74 -16.53 16.93
N SER A 374 5.13 -15.77 15.89
CA SER A 374 5.72 -14.44 16.04
C SER A 374 4.69 -13.33 15.91
N SER A 375 4.72 -12.38 16.83
CA SER A 375 3.86 -11.20 16.86
C SER A 375 4.14 -10.16 15.76
N SER A 376 5.01 -10.47 14.80
CA SER A 376 5.51 -9.51 13.79
C SER A 376 4.90 -9.66 12.40
N VAL A 377 3.89 -10.52 12.20
CA VAL A 377 3.26 -10.69 10.88
C VAL A 377 2.36 -9.51 10.57
N ARG A 378 2.63 -8.85 9.45
CA ARG A 378 1.75 -7.82 8.90
C ARG A 378 0.66 -8.47 8.07
N PHE A 379 -0.51 -8.69 8.63
CA PHE A 379 -1.65 -9.32 7.94
C PHE A 379 -2.10 -8.55 6.70
N GLU A 380 -1.99 -7.23 6.74
CA GLU A 380 -2.37 -6.33 5.63
C GLU A 380 -1.57 -6.64 4.35
N SER A 381 -0.30 -7.04 4.46
CA SER A 381 0.55 -7.37 3.29
C SER A 381 0.22 -8.72 2.63
N LEU A 382 -0.61 -9.54 3.27
CA LEU A 382 -1.06 -10.85 2.78
C LEU A 382 -2.45 -10.79 2.11
N LEU A 383 -3.07 -9.62 2.06
CA LEU A 383 -4.38 -9.35 1.50
C LEU A 383 -4.25 -8.47 0.26
N VAL A 384 -4.97 -8.81 -0.80
CA VAL A 384 -4.78 -8.22 -2.13
C VAL A 384 -5.11 -6.73 -2.14
N PHE A 385 -6.31 -6.36 -1.69
CA PHE A 385 -6.78 -4.97 -1.77
C PHE A 385 -6.13 -4.07 -0.71
N ASN A 386 -5.80 -4.62 0.47
CA ASN A 386 -4.98 -3.93 1.47
C ASN A 386 -3.57 -3.61 0.95
N LEU A 387 -2.92 -4.60 0.34
CA LEU A 387 -1.58 -4.41 -0.21
C LEU A 387 -1.56 -3.35 -1.32
N CYS A 388 -2.57 -3.37 -2.21
CA CYS A 388 -2.69 -2.36 -3.26
C CYS A 388 -2.93 -0.94 -2.70
N ASP A 389 -3.63 -0.79 -1.57
CA ASP A 389 -3.81 0.52 -0.91
C ASP A 389 -2.50 1.05 -0.30
N GLN A 390 -1.61 0.16 0.15
CA GLN A 390 -0.33 0.53 0.78
C GLN A 390 0.80 0.77 -0.22
N LEU A 391 0.77 0.13 -1.40
CA LEU A 391 1.83 0.25 -2.39
C LEU A 391 1.74 1.56 -3.16
N PRO A 392 2.84 2.33 -3.29
CA PRO A 392 2.95 3.40 -4.26
C PRO A 392 2.78 2.80 -5.68
N GLY A 393 1.77 3.24 -6.41
CA GLY A 393 1.41 2.62 -7.69
C GLY A 393 0.49 1.40 -7.57
N GLY A 394 -0.06 1.10 -6.38
CA GLY A 394 -1.10 0.09 -6.21
C GLY A 394 -2.36 0.37 -7.03
N ASP A 395 -2.64 1.64 -7.31
CA ASP A 395 -3.69 2.04 -8.26
C ASP A 395 -3.46 1.44 -9.67
N LEU A 396 -2.22 1.34 -10.15
CA LEU A 396 -1.88 0.69 -11.42
C LEU A 396 -2.21 -0.81 -11.39
N VAL A 397 -1.96 -1.47 -10.27
CA VAL A 397 -2.31 -2.89 -10.07
C VAL A 397 -3.83 -3.07 -10.11
N LEU A 398 -4.59 -2.23 -9.42
CA LEU A 398 -6.05 -2.26 -9.42
C LEU A 398 -6.63 -1.92 -10.81
N GLU A 399 -6.08 -0.94 -11.50
CA GLU A 399 -6.48 -0.61 -12.87
C GLU A 399 -6.19 -1.77 -13.85
N THR A 400 -5.04 -2.41 -13.72
CA THR A 400 -4.71 -3.59 -14.53
C THR A 400 -5.69 -4.72 -14.25
N LEU A 401 -6.05 -4.95 -12.99
CA LEU A 401 -7.04 -5.96 -12.58
C LEU A 401 -8.42 -5.65 -13.19
N ALA A 402 -8.87 -4.38 -13.16
CA ALA A 402 -10.13 -3.95 -13.75
C ALA A 402 -10.13 -4.08 -15.27
N ASN A 403 -9.02 -3.73 -15.96
CA ASN A 403 -8.88 -3.87 -17.41
C ASN A 403 -8.89 -5.33 -17.84
N MET A 404 -8.25 -6.23 -17.08
CA MET A 404 -8.30 -7.67 -17.33
C MET A 404 -9.73 -8.21 -17.19
N SER A 405 -10.49 -7.72 -16.20
CA SER A 405 -11.91 -8.06 -16.04
C SER A 405 -12.72 -7.59 -17.24
N SER A 406 -12.60 -6.35 -17.67
CA SER A 406 -13.31 -5.78 -18.82
C SER A 406 -12.96 -6.48 -20.15
N SER A 407 -11.71 -6.86 -20.34
CA SER A 407 -11.26 -7.59 -21.54
C SER A 407 -11.87 -8.98 -21.63
N ARG A 408 -12.00 -9.67 -20.50
CA ARG A 408 -12.66 -10.98 -20.41
C ARG A 408 -14.14 -10.92 -20.78
N GLU A 409 -14.85 -9.85 -20.43
CA GLU A 409 -16.25 -9.64 -20.79
C GLU A 409 -16.43 -9.45 -22.31
N LEU A 410 -15.52 -8.73 -22.97
CA LEU A 410 -15.50 -8.54 -24.42
C LEU A 410 -15.20 -9.82 -25.21
N ASP A 411 -14.31 -10.67 -24.71
CA ASP A 411 -13.96 -11.95 -25.35
C ASP A 411 -15.06 -13.02 -25.20
N ARG A 412 -15.90 -12.94 -24.19
CA ARG A 412 -17.10 -13.81 -24.07
C ARG A 412 -18.09 -13.65 -25.23
N GLY A 413 -18.16 -12.46 -25.83
CA GLY A 413 -19.02 -12.20 -26.98
C GLY A 413 -18.53 -12.82 -28.28
N LYS A 414 -17.30 -13.30 -28.34
CA LYS A 414 -16.70 -14.00 -29.47
C LYS A 414 -16.46 -15.44 -29.05
N ASN A 415 -17.19 -16.39 -29.62
CA ASN A 415 -17.07 -17.82 -29.38
C ASN A 415 -15.60 -18.26 -29.32
N VAL A 416 -14.98 -18.23 -28.12
CA VAL A 416 -13.59 -18.67 -27.90
C VAL A 416 -13.60 -20.17 -27.62
N ALA A 417 -13.78 -20.96 -28.68
CA ALA A 417 -13.58 -22.39 -28.64
C ALA A 417 -12.11 -22.82 -28.83
N THR A 418 -11.13 -21.89 -28.85
CA THR A 418 -9.79 -22.17 -29.40
C THR A 418 -8.58 -21.86 -28.53
N SER A 419 -8.71 -21.38 -27.26
CA SER A 419 -7.52 -21.31 -26.39
C SER A 419 -7.73 -22.08 -25.09
N GLY A 420 -8.22 -23.31 -25.22
CA GLY A 420 -8.39 -24.16 -24.05
C GLY A 420 -7.05 -24.71 -23.58
N GLY A 421 -6.66 -24.45 -22.36
CA GLY A 421 -5.81 -25.36 -21.64
C GLY A 421 -4.45 -24.89 -21.16
N MET A 422 -3.97 -23.70 -21.52
CA MET A 422 -2.68 -23.20 -21.06
C MET A 422 -2.74 -22.30 -19.81
N TYR A 423 -3.88 -22.24 -19.15
CA TYR A 423 -4.14 -21.32 -18.06
C TYR A 423 -4.46 -22.01 -16.73
N SER A 424 -4.22 -21.30 -15.64
CA SER A 424 -4.60 -21.73 -14.29
C SER A 424 -6.11 -21.60 -14.05
N ILE A 425 -6.59 -22.15 -12.92
CA ILE A 425 -7.97 -21.99 -12.44
C ILE A 425 -8.20 -20.59 -11.89
N SER A 426 -9.41 -20.03 -12.04
CA SER A 426 -9.78 -18.73 -11.50
C SER A 426 -10.08 -18.77 -10.00
N ALA A 427 -10.03 -17.59 -9.35
CA ALA A 427 -10.39 -17.45 -7.94
C ALA A 427 -11.87 -17.78 -7.69
N LEU A 428 -12.76 -17.38 -8.62
CA LEU A 428 -14.20 -17.68 -8.50
C LEU A 428 -14.47 -19.18 -8.58
N THR A 429 -13.86 -19.89 -9.54
CA THR A 429 -14.02 -21.34 -9.66
C THR A 429 -13.51 -22.03 -8.39
N MET A 430 -12.38 -21.59 -7.85
CA MET A 430 -11.86 -22.14 -6.59
C MET A 430 -12.81 -21.88 -5.41
N ALA A 431 -13.34 -20.66 -5.27
CA ALA A 431 -14.28 -20.31 -4.20
C ALA A 431 -15.59 -21.10 -4.31
N SER A 432 -16.13 -21.27 -5.53
CA SER A 432 -17.32 -22.08 -5.78
C SER A 432 -17.10 -23.55 -5.38
N ASN A 433 -15.95 -24.13 -5.66
CA ASN A 433 -15.59 -25.50 -5.24
C ASN A 433 -15.48 -25.63 -3.71
N LEU A 434 -15.19 -24.56 -3.00
CA LEU A 434 -15.19 -24.52 -1.52
C LEU A 434 -16.61 -24.34 -0.94
N GLY A 435 -17.61 -24.03 -1.78
CA GLY A 435 -19.01 -23.87 -1.39
C GLY A 435 -19.45 -22.42 -1.15
N PHE A 436 -18.67 -21.44 -1.62
CA PHE A 436 -19.10 -20.05 -1.61
C PHE A 436 -20.07 -19.75 -2.75
N MET A 437 -21.16 -19.08 -2.45
CA MET A 437 -22.23 -18.76 -3.41
C MET A 437 -22.38 -17.25 -3.52
N PHE A 438 -21.81 -16.65 -4.56
CA PHE A 438 -21.98 -15.23 -4.86
C PHE A 438 -23.23 -15.02 -5.73
N GLY A 439 -23.86 -13.84 -5.60
CA GLY A 439 -25.20 -13.57 -6.12
C GLY A 439 -25.42 -13.79 -7.62
N SER A 440 -24.42 -13.49 -8.47
CA SER A 440 -24.54 -13.68 -9.92
C SER A 440 -24.27 -15.12 -10.37
N SER A 441 -23.41 -15.86 -9.67
CA SER A 441 -23.07 -17.24 -10.05
C SER A 441 -24.14 -18.26 -9.66
N SER A 442 -25.08 -17.89 -8.75
CA SER A 442 -26.19 -18.76 -8.37
C SER A 442 -27.15 -19.10 -9.51
N ASN A 443 -27.23 -18.24 -10.53
CA ASN A 443 -28.18 -18.42 -11.64
C ASN A 443 -27.65 -19.34 -12.75
N ASN A 444 -26.30 -19.44 -12.92
CA ASN A 444 -25.68 -20.28 -13.95
C ASN A 444 -24.33 -20.85 -13.48
N PRO A 445 -24.32 -21.95 -12.71
CA PRO A 445 -23.08 -22.54 -12.21
C PRO A 445 -22.14 -23.05 -13.31
N SER A 446 -22.63 -23.28 -14.52
CA SER A 446 -21.83 -23.70 -15.69
C SER A 446 -20.95 -22.56 -16.24
N GLU A 447 -21.32 -21.30 -16.04
CA GLU A 447 -20.53 -20.15 -16.51
C GLU A 447 -19.33 -19.85 -15.60
N ALA A 448 -19.41 -20.13 -14.32
CA ALA A 448 -18.30 -19.98 -13.38
C ALA A 448 -17.10 -20.88 -13.72
N GLY A 449 -17.36 -22.07 -14.33
CA GLY A 449 -16.33 -22.98 -14.79
C GLY A 449 -15.56 -22.53 -16.02
N LEU A 450 -16.01 -21.47 -16.71
CA LEU A 450 -15.38 -20.92 -17.92
C LEU A 450 -14.34 -19.82 -17.62
N LEU A 451 -14.25 -19.35 -16.36
CA LEU A 451 -13.26 -18.33 -15.99
C LEU A 451 -11.84 -18.91 -15.91
N VAL A 452 -11.00 -18.39 -16.77
CA VAL A 452 -9.57 -18.71 -16.81
C VAL A 452 -8.84 -17.93 -15.73
N GLY A 453 -7.83 -18.54 -15.11
CA GLY A 453 -6.98 -17.88 -14.10
C GLY A 453 -6.03 -16.82 -14.71
N GLU A 454 -5.20 -16.25 -13.85
CA GLU A 454 -4.32 -15.13 -14.21
C GLU A 454 -2.98 -15.59 -14.80
N LEU A 455 -2.62 -16.86 -14.67
CA LEU A 455 -1.34 -17.41 -15.14
C LEU A 455 -1.48 -18.07 -16.50
N ALA A 456 -0.54 -17.75 -17.40
CA ALA A 456 -0.34 -18.42 -18.67
C ALA A 456 1.05 -19.08 -18.75
N VAL A 457 1.17 -20.16 -19.51
CA VAL A 457 2.42 -20.90 -19.65
C VAL A 457 3.45 -20.07 -20.42
N GLY A 458 4.66 -19.96 -19.87
CA GLY A 458 5.80 -19.29 -20.51
C GLY A 458 5.69 -17.78 -20.68
N GLU A 459 4.62 -17.15 -20.24
CA GLU A 459 4.39 -15.71 -20.34
C GLU A 459 4.31 -15.07 -18.96
N ILE A 460 4.91 -13.89 -18.86
CA ILE A 460 4.72 -13.03 -17.68
C ILE A 460 3.39 -12.32 -17.87
N SER A 461 2.43 -12.55 -16.99
CA SER A 461 1.12 -11.91 -17.06
C SER A 461 1.21 -10.39 -16.91
N LEU A 462 0.22 -9.66 -17.44
CA LEU A 462 0.13 -8.21 -17.25
C LEU A 462 0.11 -7.85 -15.75
N MET A 463 -0.53 -8.70 -14.94
CA MET A 463 -0.61 -8.54 -13.50
C MET A 463 0.77 -8.69 -12.83
N GLU A 464 1.55 -9.72 -13.18
CA GLU A 464 2.92 -9.90 -12.66
C GLU A 464 3.81 -8.71 -13.01
N ARG A 465 3.66 -8.15 -14.21
CA ARG A 465 4.41 -6.95 -14.64
C ARG A 465 4.04 -5.72 -13.82
N ALA A 466 2.74 -5.46 -13.65
CA ALA A 466 2.24 -4.32 -12.87
C ALA A 466 2.69 -4.38 -11.39
N ILE A 467 2.67 -5.58 -10.80
CA ILE A 467 3.13 -5.78 -9.43
C ILE A 467 4.63 -5.58 -9.30
N LYS A 468 5.41 -6.12 -10.23
CA LYS A 468 6.88 -5.94 -10.23
C LYS A 468 7.23 -4.45 -10.32
N GLU A 469 6.59 -3.71 -11.21
CA GLU A 469 6.78 -2.26 -11.35
C GLU A 469 6.37 -1.51 -10.06
N SER A 470 5.21 -1.84 -9.48
CA SER A 470 4.75 -1.23 -8.23
C SER A 470 5.71 -1.49 -7.07
N ARG A 471 6.25 -2.72 -6.95
CA ARG A 471 7.23 -3.07 -5.91
C ARG A 471 8.60 -2.41 -6.12
N GLU A 472 9.06 -2.29 -7.36
CA GLU A 472 10.28 -1.54 -7.66
C GLU A 472 10.13 -0.06 -7.27
N ASN A 473 8.96 0.51 -7.52
CA ASN A 473 8.64 1.86 -7.09
C ASN A 473 8.58 1.97 -5.56
N TYR A 474 8.00 0.98 -4.87
CA TYR A 474 8.01 0.92 -3.40
C TYR A 474 9.42 0.87 -2.83
N LYS A 475 10.30 0.02 -3.37
CA LYS A 475 11.72 -0.03 -2.95
C LYS A 475 12.41 1.34 -3.11
N LYS A 476 12.15 2.04 -4.21
CA LYS A 476 12.68 3.40 -4.43
C LYS A 476 12.15 4.39 -3.39
N VAL A 477 10.85 4.31 -3.06
CA VAL A 477 10.24 5.17 -2.04
C VAL A 477 10.80 4.88 -0.65
N VAL A 478 10.97 3.61 -0.27
CA VAL A 478 11.56 3.22 1.02
C VAL A 478 13.00 3.73 1.12
N LEU A 479 13.80 3.53 0.08
CA LEU A 479 15.19 4.01 0.03
C LEU A 479 15.26 5.54 0.09
N ALA A 480 14.34 6.23 -0.58
CA ALA A 480 14.21 7.68 -0.47
C ALA A 480 13.80 8.11 0.94
N GLN A 481 12.88 7.37 1.57
CA GLN A 481 12.44 7.66 2.94
C GLN A 481 13.58 7.46 3.95
N GLU A 482 14.35 6.39 3.82
CA GLU A 482 15.54 6.15 4.65
C GLU A 482 16.55 7.30 4.54
N THR A 483 16.78 7.81 3.31
CA THR A 483 17.64 8.99 3.11
C THR A 483 17.08 10.24 3.77
N VAL A 484 15.76 10.46 3.70
CA VAL A 484 15.08 11.58 4.38
C VAL A 484 15.18 11.44 5.90
N ASP A 485 14.98 10.23 6.43
CA ASP A 485 15.07 9.99 7.87
C ASP A 485 16.51 10.15 8.38
N GLY A 486 17.51 9.76 7.57
CA GLY A 486 18.92 9.98 7.86
C GLY A 486 19.36 11.47 7.85
N VAL A 487 18.58 12.33 7.19
CA VAL A 487 18.86 13.80 7.14
C VAL A 487 18.12 14.55 8.27
N LYS A 488 17.18 13.91 8.99
CA LYS A 488 16.53 14.54 10.15
C LYS A 488 17.56 14.82 11.23
N VAL A 489 17.96 16.08 11.34
CA VAL A 489 18.91 16.56 12.36
C VAL A 489 18.12 17.11 13.53
N ASP A 490 18.44 16.65 14.73
CA ASP A 490 17.83 17.16 15.95
C ASP A 490 18.39 18.55 16.29
N GLY A 491 17.49 19.49 16.57
CA GLY A 491 17.82 20.86 16.96
C GLY A 491 17.38 21.92 15.94
N ILE A 492 16.80 22.98 16.44
CA ILE A 492 16.31 24.12 15.63
C ILE A 492 17.50 24.83 14.97
N ASP A 493 18.59 25.01 15.69
CA ASP A 493 19.77 25.76 15.24
C ASP A 493 20.48 25.05 14.08
N THR A 494 20.58 23.73 14.14
CA THR A 494 21.18 22.91 13.07
C THR A 494 20.30 22.93 11.83
N ASN A 495 18.98 22.84 11.97
CA ASN A 495 18.04 22.95 10.85
C ASN A 495 18.08 24.34 10.18
N VAL A 496 18.18 25.41 10.98
CA VAL A 496 18.35 26.78 10.45
C VAL A 496 19.68 26.94 9.73
N ALA A 497 20.78 26.36 10.24
CA ALA A 497 22.07 26.37 9.58
C ALA A 497 22.02 25.66 8.20
N VAL A 498 21.39 24.50 8.13
CA VAL A 498 21.17 23.76 6.87
C VAL A 498 20.31 24.58 5.91
N MET A 499 19.22 25.18 6.38
CA MET A 499 18.34 26.01 5.56
C MET A 499 19.08 27.25 5.02
N LYS A 500 19.92 27.89 5.85
CA LYS A 500 20.74 29.04 5.45
C LYS A 500 21.71 28.66 4.34
N GLU A 501 22.38 27.51 4.44
CA GLU A 501 23.31 27.02 3.44
C GLU A 501 22.59 26.70 2.12
N LEU A 502 21.44 26.02 2.17
CA LEU A 502 20.62 25.70 1.00
C LEU A 502 20.07 26.95 0.29
N LEU A 503 19.72 27.99 1.06
CA LEU A 503 19.19 29.26 0.54
C LEU A 503 20.29 30.24 0.12
N LEU A 504 21.55 29.93 0.39
CA LEU A 504 22.68 30.82 0.07
C LEU A 504 22.68 31.28 -1.40
N PRO A 505 22.52 30.42 -2.43
CA PRO A 505 22.48 30.86 -3.82
C PRO A 505 21.28 31.77 -4.13
N VAL A 506 20.12 31.52 -3.49
CA VAL A 506 18.93 32.37 -3.66
C VAL A 506 19.13 33.73 -2.98
N MET A 507 19.74 33.72 -1.80
CA MET A 507 20.10 34.96 -1.08
C MET A 507 21.12 35.82 -1.85
N GLU A 508 22.11 35.20 -2.48
CA GLU A 508 23.06 35.92 -3.30
C GLU A 508 22.43 36.50 -4.57
N LEU A 509 21.55 35.74 -5.23
CA LEU A 509 20.74 36.27 -6.34
C LEU A 509 19.86 37.43 -5.87
N GLY A 510 19.23 37.31 -4.70
CA GLY A 510 18.46 38.38 -4.08
C GLY A 510 19.29 39.64 -3.80
N LYS A 511 20.51 39.49 -3.25
CA LYS A 511 21.45 40.60 -3.03
C LYS A 511 21.85 41.26 -4.34
N LEU A 512 22.14 40.48 -5.39
CA LEU A 512 22.48 41.00 -6.71
C LEU A 512 21.32 41.82 -7.29
N LEU A 513 20.08 41.31 -7.21
CA LEU A 513 18.90 42.08 -7.65
C LEU A 513 18.71 43.36 -6.83
N LEU A 514 18.91 43.31 -5.51
CA LEU A 514 18.82 44.47 -4.64
C LEU A 514 19.92 45.48 -4.99
N SER A 515 21.15 45.06 -5.23
CA SER A 515 22.26 45.98 -5.64
C SER A 515 21.95 46.68 -6.95
N LEU A 516 21.32 45.99 -7.90
CA LEU A 516 20.85 46.61 -9.15
C LEU A 516 19.71 47.63 -8.90
N VAL A 517 18.80 47.38 -7.95
CA VAL A 517 17.71 48.31 -7.58
C VAL A 517 18.24 49.53 -6.85
N TYR A 518 19.21 49.35 -5.93
CA TYR A 518 19.80 50.45 -5.16
C TYR A 518 20.86 51.27 -5.94
N TRP A 519 21.21 50.81 -7.15
CA TRP A 519 22.19 51.47 -8.01
C TRP A 519 23.62 51.51 -7.41
N ASP A 520 24.01 50.47 -6.74
CA ASP A 520 25.36 50.36 -6.20
C ASP A 520 26.40 50.47 -7.33
N ASP A 521 26.17 49.77 -8.46
CA ASP A 521 26.92 49.88 -9.71
C ASP A 521 26.07 50.57 -10.79
N HIS A 522 26.29 51.83 -11.00
CA HIS A 522 25.49 52.70 -11.91
C HIS A 522 25.40 52.15 -13.35
N LEU A 523 26.51 51.64 -13.89
CA LEU A 523 26.57 51.09 -15.25
C LEU A 523 25.76 49.81 -15.39
N LYS A 524 25.92 48.87 -14.46
CA LYS A 524 25.20 47.59 -14.48
C LYS A 524 23.70 47.80 -14.30
N SER A 525 23.29 48.66 -13.36
CA SER A 525 21.89 48.99 -13.11
C SER A 525 21.25 49.69 -14.29
N PHE A 526 21.92 50.62 -14.94
CA PHE A 526 21.45 51.31 -16.15
C PHE A 526 21.23 50.32 -17.31
N LEU A 527 22.22 49.47 -17.55
CA LEU A 527 22.19 48.50 -18.64
C LEU A 527 21.07 47.46 -18.42
N PHE A 528 20.94 46.95 -17.20
CA PHE A 528 19.85 46.04 -16.82
C PHE A 528 18.48 46.70 -17.00
N CYS A 529 18.29 47.92 -16.48
CA CYS A 529 17.06 48.65 -16.60
C CYS A 529 16.68 48.89 -18.08
N SER A 530 17.65 49.27 -18.93
CA SER A 530 17.41 49.51 -20.36
C SER A 530 17.02 48.26 -21.12
N ILE A 531 17.71 47.13 -20.88
CA ILE A 531 17.39 45.83 -21.52
C ILE A 531 16.00 45.37 -21.10
N PHE A 532 15.72 45.38 -19.80
CA PHE A 532 14.43 44.88 -19.29
C PHE A 532 13.26 45.78 -19.73
N THR A 533 13.45 47.11 -19.78
CA THR A 533 12.46 48.06 -20.33
C THR A 533 12.17 47.74 -21.79
N TYR A 534 13.19 47.46 -22.60
CA TYR A 534 13.03 47.07 -23.99
C TYR A 534 12.28 45.76 -24.15
N ILE A 535 12.58 44.74 -23.32
CA ILE A 535 11.88 43.45 -23.31
C ILE A 535 10.40 43.62 -22.97
N ILE A 536 10.08 44.43 -21.95
CA ILE A 536 8.70 44.71 -21.53
C ILE A 536 7.97 45.48 -22.65
N PHE A 537 8.60 46.50 -23.24
CA PHE A 537 8.01 47.27 -24.31
C PHE A 537 7.65 46.43 -25.53
N ARG A 538 8.52 45.47 -25.89
CA ARG A 538 8.28 44.50 -26.99
C ARG A 538 7.25 43.41 -26.62
N GLY A 539 6.88 43.30 -25.37
CA GLY A 539 5.98 42.24 -24.91
C GLY A 539 6.62 40.86 -24.81
N TRP A 540 7.99 40.81 -24.77
CA TRP A 540 8.74 39.54 -24.75
C TRP A 540 8.90 38.92 -23.35
N VAL A 541 8.22 39.43 -22.35
CA VAL A 541 8.32 38.93 -20.97
C VAL A 541 7.99 37.41 -20.90
N GLY A 542 6.99 36.92 -21.65
CA GLY A 542 6.68 35.50 -21.73
C GLY A 542 7.81 34.66 -22.34
N TYR A 543 8.47 35.19 -23.38
CA TYR A 543 9.59 34.51 -24.01
C TYR A 543 10.86 34.50 -23.14
N THR A 544 11.11 35.53 -22.33
CA THR A 544 12.23 35.56 -21.36
C THR A 544 11.99 34.55 -20.24
N PHE A 545 10.75 34.41 -19.74
CA PHE A 545 10.40 33.34 -18.78
C PHE A 545 10.56 31.95 -19.39
N ALA A 546 10.06 31.75 -20.61
CA ALA A 546 10.22 30.48 -21.30
C ALA A 546 11.70 30.13 -21.54
N SER A 547 12.53 31.12 -21.95
CA SER A 547 13.97 30.89 -22.12
C SER A 547 14.67 30.59 -20.80
N ALA A 548 14.28 31.21 -19.69
CA ALA A 548 14.86 30.93 -18.38
C ALA A 548 14.52 29.50 -17.93
N LEU A 549 13.27 29.03 -18.12
CA LEU A 549 12.87 27.64 -17.84
C LEU A 549 13.62 26.64 -18.72
N LEU A 550 13.81 26.97 -20.01
CA LEU A 550 14.58 26.14 -20.93
C LEU A 550 16.04 26.03 -20.49
N LEU A 551 16.67 27.14 -20.07
CA LEU A 551 18.04 27.14 -19.55
C LEU A 551 18.17 26.28 -18.30
N ILE A 552 17.18 26.31 -17.37
CA ILE A 552 17.15 25.44 -16.20
C ILE A 552 17.04 23.97 -16.64
N ALA A 553 16.18 23.67 -17.61
CA ALA A 553 16.03 22.30 -18.14
C ALA A 553 17.32 21.81 -18.83
N ILE A 554 17.98 22.65 -19.61
CA ILE A 554 19.27 22.33 -20.22
C ILE A 554 20.35 22.11 -19.14
N PHE A 555 20.38 22.96 -18.13
CA PHE A 555 21.29 22.80 -16.99
C PHE A 555 21.07 21.47 -16.27
N MET A 556 19.80 21.09 -16.01
CA MET A 556 19.47 19.78 -15.44
C MET A 556 19.91 18.62 -16.35
N ALA A 557 19.75 18.74 -17.67
CA ALA A 557 20.20 17.73 -18.61
C ALA A 557 21.73 17.60 -18.64
N VAL A 558 22.43 18.72 -18.65
CA VAL A 558 23.90 18.75 -18.60
C VAL A 558 24.44 18.16 -17.28
N THR A 559 23.86 18.55 -16.14
CA THR A 559 24.24 17.98 -14.83
C THR A 559 23.99 16.49 -14.77
N ARG A 560 22.89 15.99 -15.36
CA ARG A 560 22.62 14.55 -15.47
C ARG A 560 23.73 13.85 -16.26
N PHE A 561 24.16 14.41 -17.38
CA PHE A 561 25.25 13.85 -18.19
C PHE A 561 26.60 13.88 -17.46
N CYS A 562 26.91 14.98 -16.76
CA CYS A 562 28.17 15.12 -16.03
C CYS A 562 28.25 14.29 -14.74
N ASN A 563 27.09 13.99 -14.10
CA ASN A 563 27.01 13.28 -12.82
C ASN A 563 26.65 11.79 -12.94
N GLN A 564 26.65 11.21 -14.13
CA GLN A 564 26.38 9.78 -14.29
C GLN A 564 27.33 8.93 -13.45
N GLY A 565 26.78 8.28 -12.42
CA GLY A 565 27.51 7.35 -11.56
C GLY A 565 28.28 7.96 -10.38
N ARG A 566 28.16 9.27 -10.12
CA ARG A 566 28.72 9.86 -8.90
C ARG A 566 27.72 9.78 -7.75
N PRO A 567 28.17 9.39 -6.54
CA PRO A 567 27.32 9.45 -5.36
C PRO A 567 26.90 10.90 -5.09
N LEU A 568 25.72 11.08 -4.48
CA LEU A 568 25.21 12.38 -4.03
C LEU A 568 26.29 13.09 -3.20
N ALA A 569 26.67 14.31 -3.62
CA ALA A 569 27.66 15.10 -2.90
C ALA A 569 27.11 15.46 -1.51
N GLU A 570 27.86 15.13 -0.47
CA GLU A 570 27.53 15.47 0.90
C GLU A 570 27.58 16.99 1.09
N ILE A 571 26.51 17.58 1.63
CA ILE A 571 26.49 19.00 1.99
C ILE A 571 27.14 19.13 3.37
N LYS A 572 28.33 19.71 3.42
CA LYS A 572 29.04 19.96 4.67
C LYS A 572 28.55 21.25 5.30
N VAL A 573 27.65 21.15 6.26
CA VAL A 573 27.19 22.28 7.06
C VAL A 573 28.05 22.38 8.33
N LYS A 574 28.56 23.58 8.63
CA LYS A 574 29.24 23.81 9.91
C LYS A 574 28.18 23.77 11.02
N ALA A 575 28.28 22.79 11.90
CA ALA A 575 27.44 22.73 13.07
C ALA A 575 27.63 24.01 13.92
N PRO A 576 26.56 24.70 14.32
CA PRO A 576 26.69 25.80 15.26
C PRO A 576 27.27 25.28 16.57
N PRO A 577 28.04 26.12 17.31
CA PRO A 577 28.57 25.70 18.62
C PRO A 577 27.42 25.27 19.53
N PRO A 578 27.59 24.23 20.37
CA PRO A 578 26.55 23.76 21.26
C PRO A 578 26.12 24.90 22.20
N MET A 579 24.88 25.36 22.04
CA MET A 579 24.32 26.39 22.91
C MET A 579 23.96 25.78 24.25
N THR A 580 24.20 26.55 25.32
CA THR A 580 23.74 26.14 26.65
C THR A 580 22.22 26.19 26.73
N THR A 581 21.61 25.41 27.61
CA THR A 581 20.14 25.32 27.78
C THR A 581 19.52 26.72 28.01
N MET A 582 20.26 27.62 28.66
CA MET A 582 19.85 29.00 28.89
C MET A 582 19.84 29.84 27.60
N GLU A 583 20.85 29.66 26.75
CA GLU A 583 20.93 30.35 25.46
C GLU A 583 19.84 29.88 24.52
N GLN A 584 19.52 28.58 24.52
CA GLN A 584 18.40 28.03 23.74
C GLN A 584 17.06 28.64 24.19
N LEU A 585 16.85 28.76 25.50
CA LEU A 585 15.64 29.38 26.04
C LEU A 585 15.54 30.87 25.64
N LEU A 586 16.64 31.61 25.70
CA LEU A 586 16.71 33.01 25.26
C LEU A 586 16.48 33.14 23.76
N ALA A 587 17.04 32.24 22.92
CA ALA A 587 16.84 32.25 21.49
C ALA A 587 15.35 31.98 21.13
N VAL A 588 14.70 31.04 21.81
CA VAL A 588 13.26 30.76 21.64
C VAL A 588 12.43 31.96 22.10
N GLN A 589 12.75 32.56 23.24
CA GLN A 589 12.07 33.76 23.77
C GLN A 589 12.21 34.94 22.77
N ASN A 590 13.41 35.16 22.22
CA ASN A 590 13.64 36.19 21.22
C ASN A 590 12.86 35.93 19.91
N ALA A 591 12.80 34.67 19.47
CA ALA A 591 12.03 34.29 18.28
C ALA A 591 10.52 34.53 18.50
N ILE A 592 10.00 34.16 19.68
CA ILE A 592 8.61 34.42 20.07
C ILE A 592 8.32 35.92 20.11
N SER A 593 9.20 36.71 20.73
CA SER A 593 9.01 38.15 20.82
C SER A 593 9.08 38.85 19.45
N GLN A 594 9.97 38.39 18.54
CA GLN A 594 9.99 38.90 17.15
C GLN A 594 8.70 38.53 16.39
N ALA A 595 8.19 37.29 16.55
CA ALA A 595 6.94 36.88 15.96
C ALA A 595 5.77 37.70 16.53
N GLU A 596 5.73 37.94 17.82
CA GLU A 596 4.75 38.78 18.48
C GLU A 596 4.77 40.21 17.95
N GLN A 597 5.96 40.81 17.79
CA GLN A 597 6.13 42.12 17.22
C GLN A 597 5.61 42.22 15.77
N VAL A 598 5.91 41.23 14.93
CA VAL A 598 5.40 41.18 13.55
C VAL A 598 3.88 41.07 13.53
N ILE A 599 3.29 40.28 14.45
CA ILE A 599 1.82 40.15 14.58
C ILE A 599 1.21 41.46 15.05
N GLN A 600 1.82 42.13 16.05
CA GLN A 600 1.34 43.43 16.54
C GLN A 600 1.39 44.49 15.44
N ASP A 601 2.49 44.60 14.70
CA ASP A 601 2.63 45.54 13.57
C ASP A 601 1.59 45.24 12.48
N GLY A 602 1.35 43.96 12.19
CA GLY A 602 0.31 43.51 11.28
C GLY A 602 -1.09 43.91 11.74
N ASN A 603 -1.40 43.71 13.01
CA ASN A 603 -2.69 44.11 13.61
C ASN A 603 -2.89 45.62 13.57
N ILE A 604 -1.87 46.39 13.90
CA ILE A 604 -1.91 47.87 13.80
C ILE A 604 -2.18 48.29 12.36
N ALA A 605 -1.50 47.70 11.39
CA ALA A 605 -1.73 47.96 9.98
C ALA A 605 -3.18 47.65 9.56
N LEU A 606 -3.71 46.48 9.94
CA LEU A 606 -5.08 46.06 9.64
C LEU A 606 -6.12 47.00 10.28
N LEU A 607 -5.92 47.42 11.52
CA LEU A 607 -6.78 48.38 12.21
C LEU A 607 -6.78 49.74 11.53
N LYS A 608 -5.63 50.24 11.07
CA LYS A 608 -5.52 51.45 10.28
C LYS A 608 -6.23 51.34 8.93
N PHE A 609 -6.04 50.23 8.21
CA PHE A 609 -6.79 49.94 6.97
C PHE A 609 -8.28 49.90 7.21
N ARG A 610 -8.74 49.26 8.27
CA ARG A 610 -10.16 49.24 8.64
C ARG A 610 -10.70 50.66 8.90
N ALA A 611 -9.92 51.49 9.63
CA ALA A 611 -10.30 52.89 9.90
C ALA A 611 -10.41 53.71 8.63
N LEU A 612 -9.52 53.49 7.65
CA LEU A 612 -9.56 54.14 6.34
C LEU A 612 -10.76 53.67 5.50
N LEU A 613 -11.02 52.35 5.43
CA LEU A 613 -12.15 51.80 4.70
C LEU A 613 -13.52 52.21 5.25
N LEU A 614 -13.65 52.34 6.55
CA LEU A 614 -14.86 52.80 7.20
C LEU A 614 -15.03 54.35 7.22
N SER A 615 -14.10 55.07 6.58
CA SER A 615 -14.08 56.54 6.51
C SER A 615 -14.19 57.25 7.86
N ILE A 616 -13.61 56.66 8.91
CA ILE A 616 -13.57 57.24 10.26
C ILE A 616 -12.81 58.59 10.25
N PHE A 617 -11.85 58.73 9.32
CA PHE A 617 -11.09 59.97 9.09
C PHE A 617 -11.24 60.46 7.66
N PRO A 618 -12.18 61.39 7.43
CA PRO A 618 -12.59 61.80 6.06
C PRO A 618 -11.42 62.25 5.19
N GLN A 619 -10.54 63.10 5.68
CA GLN A 619 -9.41 63.65 4.90
C GLN A 619 -8.38 62.56 4.43
N ALA A 620 -8.13 61.53 5.22
CA ALA A 620 -7.23 60.47 4.84
C ALA A 620 -7.93 59.45 3.91
N SER A 621 -9.21 59.17 4.17
CA SER A 621 -10.00 58.24 3.37
C SER A 621 -10.29 58.80 1.97
N GLU A 622 -10.56 60.10 1.83
CA GLU A 622 -10.73 60.76 0.53
C GLU A 622 -9.46 60.67 -0.35
N LYS A 623 -8.30 60.93 0.22
CA LYS A 623 -7.03 60.77 -0.49
C LYS A 623 -6.80 59.34 -0.96
N LEU A 624 -7.09 58.34 -0.09
CA LEU A 624 -6.98 56.92 -0.46
C LEU A 624 -8.01 56.53 -1.53
N ALA A 625 -9.26 56.98 -1.39
CA ALA A 625 -10.31 56.73 -2.37
C ALA A 625 -9.98 57.36 -3.74
N ALA A 626 -9.50 58.58 -3.77
CA ALA A 626 -9.02 59.21 -4.99
C ALA A 626 -7.87 58.47 -5.64
N ALA A 627 -6.89 58.00 -4.84
CA ALA A 627 -5.81 57.20 -5.34
C ALA A 627 -6.29 55.86 -5.92
N LEU A 628 -7.23 55.16 -5.23
CA LEU A 628 -7.82 53.91 -5.72
C LEU A 628 -8.61 54.10 -7.02
N VAL A 629 -9.39 55.19 -7.15
CA VAL A 629 -10.10 55.49 -8.37
C VAL A 629 -9.13 55.79 -9.52
N LEU A 630 -8.05 56.55 -9.29
CA LEU A 630 -7.05 56.84 -10.30
C LEU A 630 -6.30 55.56 -10.72
N THR A 631 -5.98 54.68 -9.80
CA THR A 631 -5.34 53.38 -10.13
C THR A 631 -6.30 52.45 -10.87
N ALA A 632 -7.58 52.39 -10.49
CA ALA A 632 -8.58 51.61 -11.20
C ALA A 632 -8.79 52.14 -12.63
N LEU A 633 -8.85 53.46 -12.81
CA LEU A 633 -8.99 54.10 -14.12
C LEU A 633 -7.73 53.82 -15.00
N SER A 634 -6.55 53.92 -14.43
CA SER A 634 -5.30 53.59 -15.15
C SER A 634 -5.25 52.15 -15.58
N LEU A 635 -5.67 51.19 -14.73
CA LEU A 635 -5.72 49.77 -15.06
C LEU A 635 -6.78 49.47 -16.14
N ALA A 636 -7.89 50.19 -16.18
CA ALA A 636 -8.94 49.98 -17.16
C ALA A 636 -8.59 50.56 -18.55
N LEU A 637 -7.90 51.71 -18.59
CA LEU A 637 -7.62 52.43 -19.81
C LEU A 637 -6.27 52.11 -20.44
N VAL A 638 -5.25 51.73 -19.61
CA VAL A 638 -3.91 51.52 -20.08
C VAL A 638 -3.68 50.03 -20.32
N PRO A 639 -3.19 49.62 -21.51
CA PRO A 639 -2.82 48.22 -21.75
C PRO A 639 -1.84 47.71 -20.70
N SER A 640 -2.04 46.49 -20.22
CA SER A 640 -1.28 45.87 -19.11
C SER A 640 0.24 45.93 -19.27
N LYS A 641 0.78 45.83 -20.49
CA LYS A 641 2.20 45.97 -20.79
C LYS A 641 2.81 47.31 -20.33
N TYR A 642 2.08 48.40 -20.44
CA TYR A 642 2.59 49.72 -20.02
C TYR A 642 2.47 49.90 -18.50
N VAL A 643 1.49 49.27 -17.88
CA VAL A 643 1.36 49.23 -16.41
C VAL A 643 2.54 48.48 -15.81
N VAL A 644 2.86 47.29 -16.34
CA VAL A 644 4.02 46.50 -15.90
C VAL A 644 5.34 47.25 -16.12
N MET A 645 5.45 47.92 -17.27
CA MET A 645 6.63 48.77 -17.56
C MET A 645 6.76 49.93 -16.57
N ALA A 646 5.65 50.60 -16.25
CA ALA A 646 5.67 51.73 -15.31
C ALA A 646 6.06 51.24 -13.88
N VAL A 647 5.52 50.13 -13.41
CA VAL A 647 5.86 49.54 -12.12
C VAL A 647 7.32 49.12 -12.08
N PHE A 648 7.83 48.47 -13.14
CA PHE A 648 9.21 48.11 -13.27
C PHE A 648 10.15 49.36 -13.22
N LEU A 649 9.87 50.36 -14.03
CA LEU A 649 10.64 51.60 -14.05
C LEU A 649 10.61 52.31 -12.71
N GLU A 650 9.44 52.42 -12.07
CA GLU A 650 9.35 53.05 -10.74
C GLU A 650 10.22 52.31 -9.72
N THR A 651 10.18 50.97 -9.72
CA THR A 651 10.93 50.14 -8.76
C THR A 651 12.45 50.31 -8.99
N PHE A 652 12.93 50.22 -10.24
CA PHE A 652 14.37 50.23 -10.55
C PHE A 652 14.97 51.64 -10.67
N THR A 653 14.17 52.67 -10.99
CA THR A 653 14.67 54.05 -11.02
C THR A 653 14.54 54.80 -9.71
N ARG A 654 13.80 54.25 -8.74
CA ARG A 654 13.49 54.86 -7.45
C ARG A 654 14.75 55.31 -6.68
N TYR A 655 15.79 54.50 -6.71
CA TYR A 655 17.07 54.76 -6.02
C TYR A 655 18.18 55.24 -6.94
N SER A 656 17.84 55.60 -8.19
CA SER A 656 18.83 56.16 -9.12
C SER A 656 19.38 57.48 -8.59
N PRO A 657 20.61 57.83 -8.92
CA PRO A 657 21.26 59.05 -8.42
C PRO A 657 20.43 60.31 -8.65
N LEU A 658 19.69 60.38 -9.78
CA LEU A 658 18.86 61.52 -10.16
C LEU A 658 17.59 61.64 -9.36
N ARG A 659 17.00 60.50 -8.96
CA ARG A 659 15.66 60.50 -8.26
C ARG A 659 15.75 60.24 -6.77
N LYS A 660 16.89 59.83 -6.23
CA LYS A 660 17.09 59.46 -4.82
C LYS A 660 16.58 60.54 -3.84
N ALA A 661 17.00 61.79 -4.03
CA ALA A 661 16.58 62.89 -3.17
C ALA A 661 15.07 63.21 -3.21
N SER A 662 14.43 63.04 -4.38
CA SER A 662 13.01 63.20 -4.56
C SER A 662 12.22 62.04 -3.93
N THR A 663 12.69 60.84 -4.07
CA THR A 663 12.10 59.61 -3.52
C THR A 663 12.17 59.62 -1.99
N GLU A 664 13.29 60.02 -1.38
CA GLU A 664 13.41 60.14 0.08
C GLU A 664 12.44 61.15 0.65
N ARG A 665 12.23 62.29 -0.01
CA ARG A 665 11.26 63.30 0.42
C ARG A 665 9.81 62.76 0.32
N TRP A 666 9.48 62.05 -0.76
CA TRP A 666 8.18 61.44 -0.96
C TRP A 666 7.89 60.31 0.05
N MET A 667 8.84 59.44 0.30
CA MET A 667 8.75 58.37 1.31
C MET A 667 8.56 58.94 2.71
N ARG A 668 9.27 60.01 3.05
CA ARG A 668 9.09 60.68 4.37
C ARG A 668 7.66 61.21 4.51
N ARG A 669 7.11 61.87 3.50
CA ARG A 669 5.70 62.36 3.53
C ARG A 669 4.71 61.19 3.60
N GLN A 670 4.91 60.12 2.91
CA GLN A 670 4.05 58.95 3.00
C GLN A 670 4.12 58.27 4.39
N ARG A 671 5.28 58.21 4.97
CA ARG A 671 5.47 57.68 6.32
C ARG A 671 4.79 58.57 7.34
N GLU A 672 4.93 59.87 7.25
CA GLU A 672 4.23 60.86 8.08
C GLU A 672 2.71 60.74 7.95
N TRP A 673 2.22 60.62 6.72
CA TRP A 673 0.78 60.40 6.46
C TRP A 673 0.30 59.08 7.08
N TRP A 674 1.05 57.96 6.95
CA TRP A 674 0.70 56.66 7.53
C TRP A 674 0.68 56.71 9.07
N PHE A 675 1.62 57.39 9.66
CA PHE A 675 1.65 57.56 11.12
C PHE A 675 0.56 58.50 11.65
N SER A 676 0.06 59.42 10.84
CA SER A 676 -1.05 60.30 11.23
C SER A 676 -2.40 59.60 11.31
N ILE A 677 -2.54 58.38 10.78
CA ILE A 677 -3.80 57.62 10.82
C ILE A 677 -3.88 56.92 12.18
N PRO A 678 -4.88 57.26 13.04
CA PRO A 678 -5.06 56.56 14.32
C PRO A 678 -5.65 55.14 14.07
N ALA A 679 -5.23 54.19 14.91
CA ALA A 679 -5.80 52.84 14.95
C ALA A 679 -7.10 52.88 15.79
N ALA A 680 -8.09 52.09 15.38
CA ALA A 680 -9.33 51.96 16.17
C ALA A 680 -9.00 51.28 17.54
N PRO A 681 -9.58 51.81 18.67
CA PRO A 681 -9.36 51.22 19.98
C PRO A 681 -9.92 49.78 20.02
N VAL A 682 -9.13 48.86 20.55
CA VAL A 682 -9.53 47.46 20.74
C VAL A 682 -9.94 47.29 22.21
N VAL A 683 -11.19 46.93 22.44
CA VAL A 683 -11.69 46.58 23.78
C VAL A 683 -11.78 45.05 23.87
N LEU A 684 -11.06 44.46 24.79
CA LEU A 684 -11.12 43.03 25.08
C LEU A 684 -12.33 42.76 26.01
N GLU A 685 -13.38 42.14 25.47
CA GLU A 685 -14.46 41.58 26.28
C GLU A 685 -14.00 40.29 26.95
N ILE A 686 -13.70 40.38 28.25
CA ILE A 686 -13.39 39.22 29.09
C ILE A 686 -14.72 38.46 29.31
N GLN A 687 -14.78 37.19 28.96
CA GLN A 687 -16.00 36.34 29.09
C GLN A 687 -16.67 36.38 30.48
N SER A 688 -15.91 36.73 31.53
CA SER A 688 -16.45 36.91 32.89
C SER A 688 -17.44 38.09 33.06
N GLN A 689 -17.50 39.03 32.10
CA GLN A 689 -18.46 40.12 32.14
C GLN A 689 -19.79 39.74 31.47
N ARG A 690 -19.79 38.94 30.44
CA ARG A 690 -21.01 38.41 29.80
C ARG A 690 -21.86 37.58 30.78
N GLU A 691 -21.26 36.73 31.58
CA GLU A 691 -21.99 35.94 32.57
C GLU A 691 -22.61 36.81 33.70
N LYS A 692 -22.02 37.97 34.01
CA LYS A 692 -22.58 38.90 35.01
C LYS A 692 -23.69 39.78 34.46
N GLU A 693 -23.66 40.10 33.18
CA GLU A 693 -24.74 40.88 32.53
C GLU A 693 -25.95 40.00 32.21
N ASP A 694 -25.75 38.74 31.79
CA ASP A 694 -26.85 37.78 31.59
C ASP A 694 -27.51 37.36 32.90
N LYS A 695 -26.79 37.37 34.05
CA LYS A 695 -27.34 37.17 35.37
C LYS A 695 -28.07 38.38 35.91
N LYS A 696 -27.83 39.58 35.38
CA LYS A 696 -28.57 40.79 35.73
C LYS A 696 -29.83 41.01 34.88
N ARG A 697 -29.95 40.29 33.73
CA ARG A 697 -31.13 40.36 32.85
C ARG A 697 -32.13 39.22 33.11
N LYS A 698 -31.80 38.23 33.93
CA LYS A 698 -32.74 37.26 34.51
C LYS A 698 -33.12 37.70 35.94
#